data_6f50314636ada89375bcc4a45f12e120
#
_entry.id   6f50314636ada89375bcc4a45f12e120
#
_cell.length_a   1.000
_cell.length_b   1.000
_cell.length_c   1.000
_cell.angle_alpha   90.00
_cell.angle_beta   90.00
_cell.angle_gamma   90.00
#
_symmetry.space_group_name_H-M   'P 1'
#
loop_
_entity.id
_entity.type
_entity.pdbx_description
1 polymer ?
#
loop_
_entity_poly.entity_id
_entity_poly.type
_entity_poly.pdbx_seq_one_letter_code
_entity_poly.pdbx_strand_id
1 'polypeptide(L)'
;VKRALLVLTVFVIVCFAIFGLETFPISTSAQQTPTDEVSIQPLPVPTNVIGTFIRGVSNDGKRIVFDSINDYNGNNKDSNTEIWVYDVDSRTIIQVTDTKDITDPADATKVLTKINNVTPVISGDGTKIAFVSNASLGDTTNDNNNYEIYLANLPLGATQATISRITSTGKNSDTEVIKEIFTNYDPAINDDGTLIGFVSTRGVFNQIPNGAASFTALKEGPSNSDPDGNAEVFLYNVTQRQYSQVTVSRDVDATVNFVVKGFNSRPVLSGNGQVMVFLSGFNYPSANANKNSDFNGEIFLYRVGDPNNTFRQVTETNGNPGANTDLPALPANGVVNVLAASTHPLSSDGTKLVFESSGNLAGKNADSANLRTRELYLADLSGATTVFTQLTDQPAVDINNLGRTDFNFIPSINSTGTFITFVTVLNLTPASPSSVTTDNGDGSKEVFRYDIAAAKFRQLTFTPASGIFLDQRGNTYSSFINPAGNLATFSVIAQLLQPNAALISDLFQASVRPVTSKNAQEAKIANAASYDATQVGRGSIVAAFGTQLANSTQTTPSANLPFELNGVTVTVGGVAAQLIFVSAGQVNFVIPQFVGEGDAVDFTINNNGVQSAGKVKIIAAAPGIFSATGDGKGPAAAQCGAVAPDGMSFPLTVPPCSVGNESLFSTLVIYGTGWRNASSLQVKIGDQTLTPAFAGAQPNFQGLDQMNVTLTKELAGKSDLDLSIVVPLTTPIESNKTKISFLPFQESFTVANGASFEVGSVAPGSSAIGQGMNLANSTASGPPGLEIAGVRVNVAGIPATLTSVSPTAVNFVVPQEVKPFNLIEVVVNNNGTILRSRVTVLKTSPGLFTTTNDGNGRVRAQCGRPNPDGSITFTDPPCAVGTEANPNILRVFGTGWRNSDKVVLKVADVDLTPTFSGPQPNVFGIDLIDVKLVPSLAGRTDVDVMVTATEGTTNRTSKAGIKISFTQ
;
A
#
# COMPACT_ATOMS: atom_id res chain seq x y z
N VAL A 1 -15.00 -7.91 14.76
CA VAL A 1 -14.40 -7.08 13.69
C VAL A 1 -15.15 -7.28 12.38
N LYS A 2 -15.30 -8.51 11.84
CA LYS A 2 -16.04 -8.75 10.57
C LYS A 2 -17.52 -8.35 10.59
N ARG A 3 -18.24 -8.51 11.72
CA ARG A 3 -19.65 -8.11 11.83
C ARG A 3 -19.83 -6.59 12.03
N ALA A 4 -18.92 -5.93 12.73
CA ALA A 4 -18.91 -4.47 12.85
C ALA A 4 -18.54 -3.80 11.51
N LEU A 5 -17.63 -4.42 10.74
CA LEU A 5 -17.28 -3.98 9.40
C LEU A 5 -18.44 -4.10 8.41
N LEU A 6 -19.22 -5.19 8.51
CA LEU A 6 -20.41 -5.40 7.68
C LEU A 6 -21.51 -4.37 7.99
N VAL A 7 -21.71 -4.03 9.26
CA VAL A 7 -22.67 -3.01 9.67
C VAL A 7 -22.24 -1.62 9.19
N LEU A 8 -20.94 -1.29 9.25
CA LEU A 8 -20.42 -0.02 8.75
C LEU A 8 -20.51 0.06 7.22
N THR A 9 -20.21 -1.04 6.51
CA THR A 9 -20.31 -1.10 5.04
C THR A 9 -21.76 -0.97 4.59
N VAL A 10 -22.70 -1.64 5.26
CA VAL A 10 -24.14 -1.51 4.99
C VAL A 10 -24.64 -0.11 5.37
N PHE A 11 -24.12 0.47 6.46
CA PHE A 11 -24.51 1.81 6.91
C PHE A 11 -24.05 2.90 5.94
N VAL A 12 -22.82 2.84 5.45
CA VAL A 12 -22.29 3.77 4.44
C VAL A 12 -23.02 3.60 3.09
N ILE A 13 -23.35 2.35 2.68
CA ILE A 13 -24.03 2.09 1.42
C ILE A 13 -25.53 2.47 1.49
N VAL A 14 -26.19 2.19 2.60
CA VAL A 14 -27.64 2.47 2.78
C VAL A 14 -27.89 3.99 2.93
N CYS A 15 -27.01 4.74 3.58
CA CYS A 15 -27.15 6.21 3.68
C CYS A 15 -27.04 6.93 2.33
N PHE A 16 -26.42 6.32 1.31
CA PHE A 16 -26.27 6.94 -0.01
C PHE A 16 -27.40 6.64 -1.01
N ALA A 17 -28.29 5.68 -0.69
CA ALA A 17 -29.29 5.20 -1.65
C ALA A 17 -30.68 5.86 -1.55
N ILE A 18 -30.95 6.65 -0.53
CA ILE A 18 -32.31 7.14 -0.28
C ILE A 18 -32.28 8.65 -0.08
N PHE A 19 -32.38 9.44 -1.14
CA PHE A 19 -33.08 10.74 -1.09
C PHE A 19 -33.26 11.37 -2.47
N GLY A 20 -34.45 11.86 -2.69
CA GLY A 20 -34.95 12.37 -3.93
C GLY A 20 -34.64 13.85 -4.16
N LEU A 21 -34.80 14.21 -5.40
CA LEU A 21 -34.56 15.48 -6.08
C LEU A 21 -35.14 16.71 -5.37
N GLU A 22 -34.30 17.68 -5.06
CA GLU A 22 -34.70 19.09 -5.05
C GLU A 22 -34.19 19.77 -6.32
N THR A 23 -35.04 20.53 -6.99
CA THR A 23 -34.76 21.19 -8.25
C THR A 23 -34.17 22.59 -8.03
N PHE A 24 -32.99 22.83 -8.64
CA PHE A 24 -32.31 24.13 -8.66
C PHE A 24 -32.52 24.85 -10.01
N PRO A 25 -32.53 26.19 -10.09
CA PRO A 25 -32.79 26.93 -11.32
C PRO A 25 -31.58 26.90 -12.28
N ILE A 26 -31.90 26.91 -13.59
CA ILE A 26 -30.99 26.66 -14.72
C ILE A 26 -30.56 27.99 -15.38
N SER A 27 -29.25 28.06 -15.77
CA SER A 27 -28.76 29.02 -16.74
C SER A 27 -28.23 28.32 -18.01
N THR A 28 -28.57 28.80 -19.18
CA THR A 28 -28.17 28.23 -20.48
C THR A 28 -26.89 28.88 -20.99
N SER A 29 -25.84 28.05 -21.29
CA SER A 29 -24.63 28.50 -21.97
C SER A 29 -24.44 27.83 -23.35
N ALA A 30 -23.75 28.50 -24.26
CA ALA A 30 -23.55 28.10 -25.63
C ALA A 30 -22.76 26.79 -25.82
N GLN A 31 -23.18 25.98 -26.77
CA GLN A 31 -22.62 24.68 -27.11
C GLN A 31 -21.24 24.83 -27.78
N GLN A 32 -20.20 24.32 -27.15
CA GLN A 32 -18.83 24.23 -27.66
C GLN A 32 -18.64 22.89 -28.40
N THR A 33 -17.86 22.90 -29.49
CA THR A 33 -17.53 21.67 -30.25
C THR A 33 -16.94 20.59 -29.34
N PRO A 34 -17.35 19.31 -29.50
CA PRO A 34 -16.84 18.23 -28.70
C PRO A 34 -15.32 18.07 -28.87
N THR A 35 -14.61 17.96 -27.77
CA THR A 35 -13.15 17.66 -27.73
C THR A 35 -12.95 16.46 -26.83
N ASP A 36 -11.95 15.60 -27.16
CA ASP A 36 -11.61 14.48 -26.27
C ASP A 36 -11.26 14.97 -24.87
N GLU A 37 -11.67 14.21 -23.88
CA GLU A 37 -11.29 14.43 -22.48
C GLU A 37 -10.01 13.69 -22.15
N VAL A 38 -9.08 14.35 -21.47
CA VAL A 38 -7.86 13.73 -20.90
C VAL A 38 -7.99 13.70 -19.40
N SER A 39 -7.79 12.53 -18.81
CA SER A 39 -7.76 12.35 -17.35
C SER A 39 -6.48 11.64 -16.92
N ILE A 40 -5.82 12.15 -15.90
CA ILE A 40 -4.59 11.60 -15.34
C ILE A 40 -4.93 10.90 -14.02
N GLN A 41 -4.52 9.64 -13.88
CA GLN A 41 -4.64 8.90 -12.63
C GLN A 41 -3.25 8.53 -12.12
N PRO A 42 -2.93 8.82 -10.84
CA PRO A 42 -1.76 8.28 -10.20
C PRO A 42 -1.95 6.79 -9.96
N LEU A 43 -0.90 6.00 -10.20
CA LEU A 43 -0.86 4.61 -9.80
C LEU A 43 -0.30 4.54 -8.37
N PRO A 44 -0.98 3.88 -7.42
CA PRO A 44 -0.57 3.86 -6.02
C PRO A 44 0.63 2.92 -5.80
N VAL A 45 1.78 3.32 -6.30
CA VAL A 45 3.07 2.70 -5.98
C VAL A 45 3.60 3.45 -4.77
N PRO A 46 3.93 2.79 -3.63
CA PRO A 46 4.52 3.46 -2.49
C PRO A 46 5.87 4.08 -2.89
N THR A 47 5.91 5.39 -2.97
CA THR A 47 7.08 6.12 -3.46
C THR A 47 7.75 6.83 -2.30
N ASN A 48 8.86 6.30 -1.85
CA ASN A 48 9.69 6.95 -0.83
C ASN A 48 11.13 7.22 -1.29
N VAL A 49 11.50 6.87 -2.53
CA VAL A 49 12.91 6.99 -2.98
C VAL A 49 13.01 7.28 -4.48
N ILE A 50 13.92 8.18 -4.83
CA ILE A 50 14.39 8.46 -6.18
C ILE A 50 14.92 7.18 -6.83
N GLY A 51 14.36 6.74 -7.95
CA GLY A 51 14.94 5.63 -8.71
C GLY A 51 13.98 4.53 -9.23
N THR A 52 12.69 4.78 -9.32
CA THR A 52 11.77 3.87 -10.00
C THR A 52 11.61 4.27 -11.47
N PHE A 53 12.08 3.43 -12.39
CA PHE A 53 12.00 3.71 -13.82
C PHE A 53 11.11 2.67 -14.50
N ILE A 54 10.08 3.12 -15.22
CA ILE A 54 9.32 2.22 -16.11
C ILE A 54 10.25 1.69 -17.19
N ARG A 55 10.30 0.37 -17.33
CA ARG A 55 11.08 -0.30 -18.37
C ARG A 55 10.20 -0.95 -19.42
N GLY A 56 8.95 -1.23 -19.11
CA GLY A 56 8.02 -1.81 -20.06
C GLY A 56 6.58 -1.83 -19.52
N VAL A 57 5.63 -1.91 -20.44
CA VAL A 57 4.21 -2.00 -20.13
C VAL A 57 3.59 -3.02 -21.06
N SER A 58 2.72 -3.91 -20.58
CA SER A 58 1.95 -4.83 -21.42
C SER A 58 1.08 -4.07 -22.42
N ASN A 59 0.73 -4.69 -23.55
CA ASN A 59 -0.04 -4.04 -24.60
C ASN A 59 -1.39 -3.48 -24.11
N ASP A 60 -2.02 -4.12 -23.14
CA ASP A 60 -3.28 -3.66 -22.55
C ASP A 60 -3.12 -2.53 -21.52
N GLY A 61 -1.87 -2.17 -21.14
CA GLY A 61 -1.55 -1.16 -20.17
C GLY A 61 -1.72 -1.60 -18.71
N LYS A 62 -1.94 -2.88 -18.43
CA LYS A 62 -2.31 -3.38 -17.10
C LYS A 62 -1.15 -3.88 -16.26
N ARG A 63 -0.05 -4.28 -16.87
CA ARG A 63 1.17 -4.68 -16.17
C ARG A 63 2.33 -3.78 -16.54
N ILE A 64 2.94 -3.21 -15.51
CA ILE A 64 4.05 -2.27 -15.64
C ILE A 64 5.26 -2.89 -14.97
N VAL A 65 6.32 -3.14 -15.73
CA VAL A 65 7.58 -3.66 -15.20
C VAL A 65 8.57 -2.52 -14.96
N PHE A 66 9.27 -2.59 -13.85
CA PHE A 66 10.31 -1.61 -13.47
C PHE A 66 11.39 -2.25 -12.62
N ASP A 67 12.54 -1.61 -12.56
CA ASP A 67 13.63 -1.94 -11.65
C ASP A 67 13.71 -0.88 -10.53
N SER A 68 13.95 -1.33 -9.31
CA SER A 68 14.00 -0.44 -8.14
C SER A 68 14.81 -1.02 -6.99
N ILE A 69 15.47 -0.14 -6.25
CA ILE A 69 16.14 -0.46 -4.98
C ILE A 69 15.20 -0.40 -3.77
N ASN A 70 13.95 0.00 -3.97
CA ASN A 70 12.97 0.17 -2.90
C ASN A 70 12.46 -1.16 -2.35
N ASP A 71 12.17 -1.18 -1.06
CA ASP A 71 11.52 -2.30 -0.40
C ASP A 71 9.99 -2.07 -0.32
N TYR A 72 9.24 -2.60 -1.31
CA TYR A 72 7.80 -2.44 -1.38
C TYR A 72 7.00 -3.47 -0.56
N ASN A 73 7.64 -4.58 -0.15
CA ASN A 73 6.97 -5.69 0.54
C ASN A 73 7.69 -6.21 1.80
N GLY A 74 8.80 -5.59 2.19
CA GLY A 74 9.59 -5.94 3.36
C GLY A 74 10.70 -6.98 3.10
N ASN A 75 10.97 -7.35 1.84
CA ASN A 75 11.97 -8.39 1.49
C ASN A 75 13.28 -7.80 0.95
N ASN A 76 13.28 -6.61 0.35
CA ASN A 76 14.47 -5.96 -0.21
C ASN A 76 15.19 -5.07 0.81
N LYS A 77 15.67 -5.67 1.91
CA LYS A 77 16.28 -4.92 3.03
C LYS A 77 17.72 -4.45 2.79
N ASP A 78 18.42 -5.06 1.87
CA ASP A 78 19.79 -4.70 1.48
C ASP A 78 19.82 -3.62 0.40
N SER A 79 18.63 -3.21 -0.11
CA SER A 79 18.47 -2.15 -1.09
C SER A 79 19.30 -2.39 -2.36
N ASN A 80 19.44 -3.64 -2.77
CA ASN A 80 19.95 -3.99 -4.09
C ASN A 80 18.87 -3.72 -5.15
N THR A 81 19.25 -3.73 -6.43
CA THR A 81 18.26 -3.50 -7.51
C THR A 81 17.48 -4.77 -7.79
N GLU A 82 16.15 -4.71 -7.64
CA GLU A 82 15.22 -5.81 -7.91
C GLU A 82 14.24 -5.47 -9.03
N ILE A 83 13.69 -6.50 -9.67
CA ILE A 83 12.64 -6.38 -10.69
C ILE A 83 11.27 -6.47 -10.01
N TRP A 84 10.40 -5.56 -10.37
CA TRP A 84 9.06 -5.43 -9.85
C TRP A 84 8.03 -5.31 -10.95
N VAL A 85 6.82 -5.79 -10.71
CA VAL A 85 5.65 -5.58 -11.56
C VAL A 85 4.56 -4.92 -10.74
N TYR A 86 4.01 -3.83 -11.25
CA TYR A 86 2.76 -3.28 -10.77
C TYR A 86 1.61 -3.81 -11.64
N ASP A 87 0.67 -4.50 -11.02
CA ASP A 87 -0.56 -4.97 -11.65
C ASP A 87 -1.68 -3.95 -11.37
N VAL A 88 -2.16 -3.30 -12.43
CA VAL A 88 -3.10 -2.19 -12.36
C VAL A 88 -4.48 -2.65 -11.89
N ASP A 89 -4.93 -3.83 -12.34
CA ASP A 89 -6.27 -4.34 -12.00
C ASP A 89 -6.37 -4.72 -10.52
N SER A 90 -5.38 -5.44 -10.00
CA SER A 90 -5.32 -5.82 -8.58
C SER A 90 -4.72 -4.72 -7.69
N ARG A 91 -4.06 -3.72 -8.26
CA ARG A 91 -3.31 -2.66 -7.56
C ARG A 91 -2.26 -3.23 -6.61
N THR A 92 -1.60 -4.29 -7.03
CA THR A 92 -0.57 -4.96 -6.25
C THR A 92 0.80 -4.79 -6.89
N ILE A 93 1.82 -4.70 -6.04
CA ILE A 93 3.22 -4.76 -6.47
C ILE A 93 3.70 -6.19 -6.23
N ILE A 94 4.20 -6.80 -7.30
CA ILE A 94 4.73 -8.16 -7.30
C ILE A 94 6.25 -8.07 -7.41
N GLN A 95 6.96 -8.65 -6.46
CA GLN A 95 8.41 -8.81 -6.53
C GLN A 95 8.73 -9.99 -7.46
N VAL A 96 9.43 -9.72 -8.54
CA VAL A 96 9.83 -10.74 -9.53
C VAL A 96 11.14 -11.41 -9.11
N THR A 97 12.10 -10.62 -8.64
CA THR A 97 13.39 -11.10 -8.12
C THR A 97 13.51 -10.76 -6.63
N ASP A 98 14.10 -11.67 -5.87
CA ASP A 98 14.42 -11.51 -4.44
C ASP A 98 15.84 -12.04 -4.23
N THR A 99 16.80 -11.15 -4.39
CA THR A 99 18.24 -11.48 -4.36
C THR A 99 18.93 -10.75 -3.21
N LYS A 100 20.14 -11.18 -2.87
CA LYS A 100 20.93 -10.54 -1.82
C LYS A 100 22.34 -10.26 -2.30
N ASP A 101 22.88 -9.12 -1.88
CA ASP A 101 24.29 -8.80 -2.05
C ASP A 101 25.15 -9.88 -1.43
N ILE A 102 26.26 -10.25 -2.09
CA ILE A 102 27.23 -11.20 -1.57
C ILE A 102 28.15 -10.46 -0.60
N THR A 103 28.07 -10.84 0.67
CA THR A 103 28.86 -10.23 1.75
C THR A 103 30.05 -11.10 2.15
N ASP A 104 31.02 -10.48 2.81
CA ASP A 104 32.17 -11.19 3.41
C ASP A 104 31.66 -12.13 4.52
N PRO A 105 31.98 -13.41 4.48
CA PRO A 105 31.58 -14.36 5.54
C PRO A 105 32.10 -14.00 6.94
N ALA A 106 33.18 -13.22 7.01
CA ALA A 106 33.75 -12.77 8.27
C ALA A 106 33.18 -11.42 8.75
N ASP A 107 32.57 -10.64 7.86
CA ASP A 107 31.98 -9.32 8.13
C ASP A 107 30.78 -9.07 7.23
N ALA A 108 29.59 -9.37 7.71
CA ALA A 108 28.33 -9.21 6.96
C ALA A 108 28.02 -7.77 6.54
N THR A 109 28.72 -6.77 7.06
CA THR A 109 28.56 -5.37 6.65
C THR A 109 29.40 -5.02 5.42
N LYS A 110 30.34 -5.88 5.04
CA LYS A 110 31.22 -5.69 3.89
C LYS A 110 30.66 -6.42 2.67
N VAL A 111 30.15 -5.67 1.71
CA VAL A 111 29.68 -6.20 0.43
C VAL A 111 30.89 -6.53 -0.45
N LEU A 112 31.00 -7.78 -0.87
CA LEU A 112 32.02 -8.27 -1.82
C LEU A 112 31.54 -8.14 -3.27
N THR A 113 30.28 -8.46 -3.53
CA THR A 113 29.66 -8.31 -4.85
C THR A 113 28.27 -7.74 -4.70
N LYS A 114 28.02 -6.60 -5.33
CA LYS A 114 26.66 -6.06 -5.43
C LYS A 114 25.88 -6.82 -6.47
N ILE A 115 24.71 -7.31 -6.08
CA ILE A 115 23.80 -7.99 -6.97
C ILE A 115 22.83 -6.97 -7.56
N ASN A 116 22.66 -7.03 -8.88
CA ASN A 116 21.77 -6.14 -9.60
C ASN A 116 20.92 -6.93 -10.58
N ASN A 117 19.63 -6.68 -10.54
CA ASN A 117 18.65 -7.15 -11.51
C ASN A 117 18.15 -5.92 -12.25
N VAL A 118 18.40 -5.81 -13.53
CA VAL A 118 18.24 -4.55 -14.27
C VAL A 118 17.65 -4.76 -15.67
N THR A 119 17.24 -3.65 -16.28
CA THR A 119 16.78 -3.59 -17.69
C THR A 119 15.69 -4.63 -18.02
N PRO A 120 14.61 -4.77 -17.23
CA PRO A 120 13.54 -5.68 -17.58
C PRO A 120 12.75 -5.18 -18.78
N VAL A 121 12.31 -6.11 -19.61
CA VAL A 121 11.32 -5.91 -20.68
C VAL A 121 10.20 -6.91 -20.51
N ILE A 122 8.97 -6.51 -20.79
CA ILE A 122 7.78 -7.34 -20.61
C ILE A 122 7.15 -7.69 -21.96
N SER A 123 6.64 -8.92 -22.11
CA SER A 123 5.87 -9.35 -23.28
C SER A 123 4.57 -8.55 -23.42
N GLY A 124 4.07 -8.40 -24.66
CA GLY A 124 2.84 -7.67 -24.91
C GLY A 124 1.62 -8.26 -24.18
N ASP A 125 1.60 -9.58 -23.96
CA ASP A 125 0.58 -10.27 -23.16
C ASP A 125 0.74 -10.10 -21.64
N GLY A 126 1.86 -9.48 -21.20
CA GLY A 126 2.14 -9.20 -19.81
C GLY A 126 2.57 -10.40 -18.96
N THR A 127 2.80 -11.59 -19.57
CA THR A 127 3.05 -12.82 -18.81
C THR A 127 4.51 -13.19 -18.65
N LYS A 128 5.41 -12.60 -19.43
CA LYS A 128 6.84 -12.93 -19.42
C LYS A 128 7.71 -11.68 -19.35
N ILE A 129 8.80 -11.77 -18.61
CA ILE A 129 9.73 -10.66 -18.38
C ILE A 129 11.13 -11.17 -18.64
N ALA A 130 11.82 -10.60 -19.64
CA ALA A 130 13.24 -10.83 -19.83
C ALA A 130 14.02 -9.70 -19.14
N PHE A 131 15.13 -10.05 -18.48
CA PHE A 131 15.94 -9.10 -17.73
C PHE A 131 17.39 -9.54 -17.60
N VAL A 132 18.24 -8.64 -17.16
CA VAL A 132 19.66 -8.88 -16.91
C VAL A 132 19.92 -9.04 -15.43
N SER A 133 20.69 -10.02 -15.02
CA SER A 133 21.09 -10.23 -13.63
C SER A 133 22.48 -10.85 -13.51
N ASN A 134 23.22 -10.44 -12.48
CA ASN A 134 24.46 -11.12 -12.06
C ASN A 134 24.24 -12.07 -10.89
N ALA A 135 23.00 -12.32 -10.50
CA ALA A 135 22.65 -13.27 -9.44
C ALA A 135 22.57 -14.71 -9.95
N SER A 136 22.60 -15.67 -9.03
CA SER A 136 22.12 -17.02 -9.25
C SER A 136 20.61 -17.06 -9.00
N LEU A 137 19.81 -17.22 -10.05
CA LEU A 137 18.36 -17.23 -9.99
C LEU A 137 17.78 -18.53 -10.58
N GLY A 138 16.65 -18.97 -10.05
CA GLY A 138 16.02 -20.22 -10.42
C GLY A 138 16.85 -21.43 -9.96
N ASP A 139 16.83 -22.52 -10.73
CA ASP A 139 17.56 -23.76 -10.44
C ASP A 139 19.02 -23.76 -10.92
N THR A 140 19.56 -22.59 -11.28
CA THR A 140 20.88 -22.47 -11.89
C THR A 140 21.80 -21.57 -11.10
N THR A 141 23.05 -21.98 -10.95
CA THR A 141 24.12 -21.17 -10.33
C THR A 141 24.80 -20.29 -11.38
N ASN A 142 25.05 -19.04 -11.02
CA ASN A 142 25.91 -18.11 -11.76
C ASN A 142 27.19 -17.89 -10.97
N ASP A 143 28.09 -18.87 -11.01
CA ASP A 143 29.27 -18.92 -10.13
C ASP A 143 30.26 -17.78 -10.37
N ASN A 144 30.17 -17.16 -11.54
CA ASN A 144 31.07 -16.07 -11.94
C ASN A 144 30.53 -14.68 -11.60
N ASN A 145 29.24 -14.58 -11.20
CA ASN A 145 28.54 -13.32 -10.95
C ASN A 145 28.65 -12.32 -12.14
N ASN A 146 28.72 -12.84 -13.36
CA ASN A 146 28.64 -12.04 -14.58
C ASN A 146 27.18 -11.78 -14.94
N TYR A 147 26.92 -10.81 -15.82
CA TYR A 147 25.58 -10.50 -16.25
C TYR A 147 25.07 -11.50 -17.29
N GLU A 148 23.94 -12.11 -16.96
CA GLU A 148 23.24 -13.09 -17.78
C GLU A 148 21.80 -12.63 -18.07
N ILE A 149 21.25 -13.12 -19.20
CA ILE A 149 19.82 -12.92 -19.53
C ILE A 149 18.99 -13.98 -18.80
N TYR A 150 17.95 -13.53 -18.12
CA TYR A 150 16.95 -14.37 -17.47
C TYR A 150 15.56 -14.12 -18.02
N LEU A 151 14.70 -15.12 -17.91
CA LEU A 151 13.28 -15.05 -18.25
C LEU A 151 12.46 -15.41 -17.01
N ALA A 152 11.64 -14.49 -16.55
CA ALA A 152 10.60 -14.74 -15.55
C ALA A 152 9.27 -14.99 -16.25
N ASN A 153 8.58 -16.08 -15.88
CA ASN A 153 7.22 -16.37 -16.27
C ASN A 153 6.29 -16.03 -15.10
N LEU A 154 5.38 -15.06 -15.31
CA LEU A 154 4.45 -14.52 -14.33
C LEU A 154 3.03 -14.54 -14.92
N PRO A 155 2.31 -15.67 -14.88
CA PRO A 155 0.95 -15.75 -15.40
C PRO A 155 0.00 -14.71 -14.79
N LEU A 156 -1.07 -14.38 -15.48
CA LEU A 156 -2.08 -13.44 -14.94
C LEU A 156 -2.67 -13.99 -13.63
N GLY A 157 -2.75 -13.15 -12.62
CA GLY A 157 -3.21 -13.50 -11.26
C GLY A 157 -2.17 -14.21 -10.38
N ALA A 158 -0.98 -14.55 -10.91
CA ALA A 158 0.10 -15.08 -10.09
C ALA A 158 0.77 -13.97 -9.25
N THR A 159 1.18 -14.32 -8.03
CA THR A 159 1.89 -13.43 -7.10
C THR A 159 3.40 -13.72 -7.03
N GLN A 160 3.86 -14.76 -7.72
CA GLN A 160 5.26 -15.16 -7.80
C GLN A 160 5.60 -15.58 -9.21
N ALA A 161 6.80 -15.24 -9.66
CA ALA A 161 7.33 -15.64 -10.96
C ALA A 161 8.16 -16.93 -10.86
N THR A 162 8.17 -17.71 -11.92
CA THR A 162 9.17 -18.76 -12.12
C THR A 162 10.28 -18.23 -13.02
N ILE A 163 11.54 -18.32 -12.58
CA ILE A 163 12.68 -17.75 -13.29
C ILE A 163 13.54 -18.85 -13.91
N SER A 164 13.95 -18.65 -15.16
CA SER A 164 14.90 -19.51 -15.86
C SER A 164 16.02 -18.67 -16.46
N ARG A 165 17.24 -19.16 -16.38
CA ARG A 165 18.41 -18.53 -17.01
C ARG A 165 18.40 -18.83 -18.50
N ILE A 166 18.53 -17.80 -19.32
CA ILE A 166 18.61 -17.92 -20.78
C ILE A 166 20.05 -18.07 -21.21
N THR A 167 20.95 -17.18 -20.81
CA THR A 167 22.36 -17.27 -21.18
C THR A 167 23.19 -17.88 -20.05
N SER A 168 24.27 -18.60 -20.41
CA SER A 168 25.24 -19.16 -19.45
C SER A 168 26.63 -18.95 -20.06
N THR A 169 27.23 -17.83 -19.74
CA THR A 169 28.50 -17.39 -20.32
C THR A 169 29.58 -17.30 -19.24
N GLY A 170 30.82 -17.57 -19.64
CA GLY A 170 31.96 -17.48 -18.76
C GLY A 170 32.34 -16.03 -18.43
N LYS A 171 33.01 -15.83 -17.29
CA LYS A 171 33.61 -14.55 -16.88
C LYS A 171 34.71 -14.14 -17.87
N ASN A 172 34.82 -12.82 -18.11
CA ASN A 172 35.99 -12.29 -18.80
C ASN A 172 37.27 -12.57 -18.00
N SER A 173 38.36 -12.87 -18.69
CA SER A 173 39.63 -13.18 -18.00
C SER A 173 40.11 -11.99 -17.18
N ASP A 174 40.68 -12.24 -16.00
CA ASP A 174 41.20 -11.18 -15.11
C ASP A 174 42.37 -10.36 -15.72
N THR A 175 42.80 -10.70 -16.93
CA THR A 175 43.89 -10.08 -17.67
C THR A 175 43.47 -9.02 -18.69
N GLU A 176 42.15 -8.86 -18.92
CA GLU A 176 41.67 -7.81 -19.84
C GLU A 176 41.70 -6.45 -19.17
N VAL A 177 42.32 -5.48 -19.86
CA VAL A 177 42.54 -4.09 -19.41
C VAL A 177 41.21 -3.33 -19.29
N ILE A 178 40.16 -3.79 -19.95
CA ILE A 178 38.80 -3.28 -19.86
C ILE A 178 37.94 -4.40 -19.23
N LYS A 179 37.68 -4.26 -17.92
CA LYS A 179 36.67 -5.10 -17.26
C LYS A 179 35.29 -4.68 -17.79
N GLU A 180 34.88 -5.25 -18.92
CA GLU A 180 33.49 -5.09 -19.34
C GLU A 180 32.60 -5.78 -18.31
N ILE A 181 31.80 -4.97 -17.64
CA ILE A 181 30.91 -5.39 -16.57
C ILE A 181 29.74 -6.20 -17.12
N PHE A 182 29.39 -6.00 -18.40
CA PHE A 182 28.26 -6.61 -19.07
C PHE A 182 28.72 -7.58 -20.15
N THR A 183 28.43 -8.87 -19.96
CA THR A 183 28.63 -9.89 -20.98
C THR A 183 27.40 -10.07 -21.87
N ASN A 184 26.21 -9.97 -21.27
CA ASN A 184 24.92 -10.08 -21.94
C ASN A 184 24.04 -8.93 -21.46
N TYR A 185 23.43 -8.19 -22.39
CA TYR A 185 22.67 -6.97 -22.08
C TYR A 185 21.63 -6.65 -23.16
N ASP A 186 20.89 -5.58 -22.99
CA ASP A 186 19.84 -5.07 -23.88
C ASP A 186 18.82 -6.16 -24.29
N PRO A 187 18.10 -6.81 -23.34
CA PRO A 187 17.06 -7.76 -23.69
C PRO A 187 15.92 -7.10 -24.43
N ALA A 188 15.34 -7.80 -25.40
CA ALA A 188 14.10 -7.49 -26.10
C ALA A 188 13.21 -8.72 -26.10
N ILE A 189 11.88 -8.55 -26.09
CA ILE A 189 10.92 -9.65 -26.07
C ILE A 189 9.74 -9.32 -26.97
N ASN A 190 9.19 -10.32 -27.66
CA ASN A 190 7.99 -10.15 -28.49
C ASN A 190 6.69 -10.29 -27.68
N ASP A 191 5.53 -10.03 -28.30
CA ASP A 191 4.25 -9.93 -27.61
C ASP A 191 3.81 -11.20 -26.86
N ASP A 192 4.10 -12.38 -27.36
CA ASP A 192 3.78 -13.66 -26.73
C ASP A 192 4.93 -14.23 -25.89
N GLY A 193 6.07 -13.53 -25.87
CA GLY A 193 7.26 -13.91 -25.13
C GLY A 193 7.91 -15.22 -25.59
N THR A 194 7.78 -15.56 -26.87
CA THR A 194 8.40 -16.75 -27.49
C THR A 194 9.79 -16.48 -28.04
N LEU A 195 10.11 -15.21 -28.28
CA LEU A 195 11.40 -14.75 -28.77
C LEU A 195 12.03 -13.72 -27.87
N ILE A 196 13.32 -13.87 -27.59
CA ILE A 196 14.13 -12.92 -26.83
C ILE A 196 15.33 -12.49 -27.71
N GLY A 197 15.40 -11.20 -28.03
CA GLY A 197 16.58 -10.59 -28.60
C GLY A 197 17.52 -10.10 -27.51
N PHE A 198 18.81 -10.12 -27.68
CA PHE A 198 19.79 -9.57 -26.75
C PHE A 198 21.13 -9.31 -27.41
N VAL A 199 22.01 -8.60 -26.72
CA VAL A 199 23.40 -8.38 -27.11
C VAL A 199 24.29 -9.25 -26.24
N SER A 200 25.31 -9.85 -26.85
CA SER A 200 26.35 -10.56 -26.12
C SER A 200 27.73 -10.29 -26.71
N THR A 201 28.73 -10.13 -25.85
CA THR A 201 30.16 -10.13 -26.23
C THR A 201 30.73 -11.54 -26.34
N ARG A 202 29.90 -12.56 -26.18
CA ARG A 202 30.22 -13.99 -26.25
C ARG A 202 29.49 -14.64 -27.38
N GLY A 203 30.20 -15.08 -28.38
CA GLY A 203 29.56 -15.66 -29.59
C GLY A 203 30.31 -16.82 -30.19
N VAL A 204 29.74 -17.39 -31.26
CA VAL A 204 30.31 -18.49 -32.01
C VAL A 204 30.71 -18.01 -33.42
N PHE A 205 31.72 -17.15 -33.48
CA PHE A 205 32.07 -16.38 -34.66
C PHE A 205 32.44 -17.20 -35.89
N ASN A 206 33.12 -18.31 -35.82
CA ASN A 206 33.64 -19.05 -36.99
C ASN A 206 32.91 -20.33 -37.36
N GLN A 207 31.73 -20.61 -36.82
CA GLN A 207 31.03 -21.87 -37.10
C GLN A 207 29.71 -21.72 -37.85
N ILE A 208 29.35 -20.51 -38.27
CA ILE A 208 28.16 -20.25 -39.04
C ILE A 208 28.58 -19.94 -40.49
N PRO A 209 28.49 -20.89 -41.44
CA PRO A 209 28.50 -20.55 -42.85
C PRO A 209 27.27 -19.68 -43.13
N ASN A 210 27.39 -18.64 -43.93
CA ASN A 210 26.31 -17.77 -44.40
C ASN A 210 24.93 -18.47 -44.38
N GLY A 211 24.12 -18.22 -43.39
CA GLY A 211 22.78 -18.79 -43.24
C GLY A 211 22.53 -19.34 -41.82
N ALA A 212 21.49 -18.88 -41.21
CA ALA A 212 21.04 -19.11 -39.86
C ALA A 212 21.26 -20.54 -39.31
N ALA A 213 22.40 -20.79 -38.68
CA ALA A 213 22.56 -21.98 -37.87
C ALA A 213 22.04 -21.69 -36.46
N SER A 214 21.07 -22.45 -35.97
CA SER A 214 20.61 -22.43 -34.60
C SER A 214 21.50 -23.35 -33.74
N PHE A 215 21.77 -22.94 -32.51
CA PHE A 215 22.59 -23.68 -31.56
C PHE A 215 21.95 -23.66 -30.15
N THR A 216 22.35 -24.62 -29.29
CA THR A 216 21.70 -24.85 -27.99
C THR A 216 22.39 -24.19 -26.82
N ALA A 217 23.59 -23.64 -27.00
CA ALA A 217 24.36 -22.96 -25.96
C ALA A 217 25.32 -21.94 -26.57
N LEU A 218 25.51 -20.81 -25.86
CA LEU A 218 26.60 -19.88 -26.11
C LEU A 218 27.91 -20.51 -25.61
N LYS A 219 29.00 -20.35 -26.32
CA LYS A 219 30.30 -20.92 -25.90
C LYS A 219 30.89 -20.08 -24.77
N GLU A 220 31.49 -20.77 -23.79
CA GLU A 220 32.22 -20.15 -22.70
C GLU A 220 33.60 -19.65 -23.16
N GLY A 221 33.96 -18.44 -22.69
CA GLY A 221 35.32 -17.88 -22.81
C GLY A 221 35.64 -17.25 -24.17
N PRO A 222 36.75 -16.51 -24.25
CA PRO A 222 37.31 -16.03 -25.49
C PRO A 222 37.76 -17.26 -26.29
N SER A 223 36.85 -17.83 -27.04
CA SER A 223 37.20 -18.92 -27.97
C SER A 223 37.70 -18.29 -29.27
N ASN A 224 38.50 -19.05 -30.04
CA ASN A 224 38.97 -18.69 -31.37
C ASN A 224 37.83 -18.34 -32.39
N SER A 225 36.59 -18.16 -31.89
CA SER A 225 35.39 -17.96 -32.70
C SER A 225 34.87 -16.52 -32.69
N ASP A 226 35.22 -15.70 -31.67
CA ASP A 226 35.06 -14.25 -31.68
C ASP A 226 36.37 -13.63 -31.19
N PRO A 227 37.35 -13.47 -32.10
CA PRO A 227 38.69 -13.08 -31.77
C PRO A 227 38.80 -11.62 -31.33
N ASP A 228 37.80 -10.78 -31.62
CA ASP A 228 37.75 -9.36 -31.25
C ASP A 228 36.89 -9.04 -30.04
N GLY A 229 36.05 -10.01 -29.59
CA GLY A 229 35.22 -9.82 -28.38
C GLY A 229 34.20 -8.70 -28.50
N ASN A 230 33.83 -8.32 -29.72
CA ASN A 230 32.87 -7.24 -29.95
C ASN A 230 31.43 -7.68 -29.61
N ALA A 231 30.54 -6.72 -29.47
CA ALA A 231 29.14 -6.98 -29.19
C ALA A 231 28.37 -7.44 -30.41
N GLU A 232 27.67 -8.56 -30.30
CA GLU A 232 26.83 -9.12 -31.34
C GLU A 232 25.38 -9.28 -30.90
N VAL A 233 24.45 -9.16 -31.84
CA VAL A 233 23.02 -9.35 -31.59
C VAL A 233 22.66 -10.84 -31.77
N PHE A 234 21.94 -11.34 -30.78
CA PHE A 234 21.40 -12.72 -30.74
C PHE A 234 19.90 -12.73 -30.63
N LEU A 235 19.32 -13.86 -31.08
CA LEU A 235 17.93 -14.21 -30.88
C LEU A 235 17.83 -15.57 -30.21
N TYR A 236 17.01 -15.67 -29.15
CA TYR A 236 16.70 -16.91 -28.48
C TYR A 236 15.23 -17.27 -28.65
N ASN A 237 14.97 -18.50 -29.14
CA ASN A 237 13.64 -19.06 -29.21
C ASN A 237 13.34 -19.84 -27.92
N VAL A 238 12.40 -19.32 -27.11
CA VAL A 238 12.05 -19.86 -25.80
C VAL A 238 11.46 -21.28 -25.90
N THR A 239 10.64 -21.52 -26.90
CA THR A 239 9.97 -22.82 -27.10
C THR A 239 10.96 -23.88 -27.56
N GLN A 240 11.81 -23.55 -28.52
CA GLN A 240 12.79 -24.46 -29.08
C GLN A 240 14.06 -24.56 -28.24
N ARG A 241 14.28 -23.59 -27.33
CA ARG A 241 15.52 -23.44 -26.55
C ARG A 241 16.77 -23.33 -27.41
N GLN A 242 16.68 -22.52 -28.46
CA GLN A 242 17.75 -22.38 -29.46
C GLN A 242 18.12 -20.92 -29.64
N TYR A 243 19.41 -20.68 -29.84
CA TYR A 243 19.96 -19.37 -30.16
C TYR A 243 20.20 -19.27 -31.66
N SER A 244 20.06 -18.07 -32.17
CA SER A 244 20.53 -17.66 -33.49
C SER A 244 21.35 -16.42 -33.36
N GLN A 245 22.57 -16.40 -33.87
CA GLN A 245 23.39 -15.19 -33.97
C GLN A 245 22.92 -14.37 -35.15
N VAL A 246 22.42 -13.17 -34.90
CA VAL A 246 21.85 -12.29 -35.94
C VAL A 246 22.97 -11.52 -36.63
N THR A 247 23.88 -10.92 -35.90
CA THR A 247 25.00 -10.16 -36.44
C THR A 247 26.29 -10.96 -36.32
N VAL A 248 27.17 -10.82 -37.32
CA VAL A 248 28.54 -11.33 -37.31
C VAL A 248 29.42 -10.22 -37.86
N SER A 249 30.04 -9.47 -36.98
CA SER A 249 30.81 -8.27 -37.33
C SER A 249 32.24 -8.39 -36.85
N ARG A 250 33.14 -7.58 -37.40
CA ARG A 250 34.52 -7.48 -36.96
C ARG A 250 34.88 -6.04 -36.78
N ASP A 251 35.64 -5.73 -35.72
CA ASP A 251 36.28 -4.45 -35.58
C ASP A 251 37.13 -4.13 -36.82
N VAL A 252 36.89 -3.02 -37.43
CA VAL A 252 37.61 -2.63 -38.65
C VAL A 252 38.99 -2.11 -38.21
N ASP A 253 40.04 -2.82 -38.59
CA ASP A 253 41.41 -2.32 -38.52
C ASP A 253 41.59 -1.24 -39.61
N ALA A 254 41.29 -0.02 -39.22
CA ALA A 254 41.54 1.11 -40.07
C ALA A 254 43.06 1.31 -40.13
N THR A 255 43.69 1.09 -41.25
CA THR A 255 45.13 1.26 -41.55
C THR A 255 45.65 2.66 -41.31
N VAL A 256 44.91 3.55 -40.61
CA VAL A 256 45.26 4.92 -40.28
C VAL A 256 44.90 5.22 -38.81
N ASN A 257 45.76 4.83 -37.91
CA ASN A 257 45.90 5.33 -36.51
C ASN A 257 44.68 5.37 -35.57
N PHE A 258 43.51 4.86 -35.88
CA PHE A 258 42.39 4.75 -34.99
C PHE A 258 41.67 3.40 -35.22
N VAL A 259 41.62 2.56 -34.20
CA VAL A 259 40.74 1.40 -34.18
C VAL A 259 39.33 1.94 -33.99
N VAL A 260 38.53 1.93 -35.03
CA VAL A 260 37.07 2.18 -34.93
C VAL A 260 36.45 0.90 -34.40
N LYS A 261 36.19 0.88 -33.09
CA LYS A 261 35.38 -0.18 -32.52
C LYS A 261 33.94 0.03 -32.97
N GLY A 262 33.47 -0.83 -33.83
CA GLY A 262 32.06 -0.90 -34.19
C GLY A 262 31.25 -1.43 -33.02
N PHE A 263 29.96 -1.16 -33.01
CA PHE A 263 29.04 -1.64 -31.97
C PHE A 263 27.75 -2.16 -32.59
N ASN A 264 27.18 -3.15 -31.95
CA ASN A 264 25.81 -3.62 -32.14
C ASN A 264 25.09 -3.47 -30.82
N SER A 265 23.92 -2.85 -30.81
CA SER A 265 23.20 -2.56 -29.58
C SER A 265 21.71 -2.40 -29.83
N ARG A 266 20.94 -2.38 -28.72
CA ARG A 266 19.53 -2.01 -28.67
C ARG A 266 18.66 -2.80 -29.66
N PRO A 267 18.68 -4.14 -29.66
CA PRO A 267 17.73 -4.93 -30.44
C PRO A 267 16.30 -4.66 -29.97
N VAL A 268 15.37 -4.57 -30.92
CA VAL A 268 13.94 -4.42 -30.69
C VAL A 268 13.21 -5.43 -31.56
N LEU A 269 12.33 -6.22 -30.99
CA LEU A 269 11.48 -7.16 -31.69
C LEU A 269 10.11 -6.55 -31.99
N SER A 270 9.58 -6.84 -33.18
CA SER A 270 8.15 -6.64 -33.44
C SER A 270 7.31 -7.58 -32.57
N GLY A 271 6.11 -7.18 -32.20
CA GLY A 271 5.26 -7.99 -31.34
C GLY A 271 4.95 -9.37 -31.92
N ASN A 272 4.78 -9.48 -33.24
CA ASN A 272 4.60 -10.76 -33.95
C ASN A 272 5.91 -11.57 -34.11
N GLY A 273 7.04 -11.05 -33.68
CA GLY A 273 8.35 -11.72 -33.75
C GLY A 273 8.94 -11.88 -35.14
N GLN A 274 8.39 -11.23 -36.17
CA GLN A 274 8.86 -11.41 -37.56
C GLN A 274 9.98 -10.43 -37.95
N VAL A 275 10.13 -9.34 -37.22
CA VAL A 275 11.09 -8.29 -37.52
C VAL A 275 11.87 -7.95 -36.25
N MET A 276 13.18 -7.77 -36.41
CA MET A 276 14.05 -7.18 -35.42
C MET A 276 14.71 -5.92 -36.03
N VAL A 277 14.74 -4.84 -35.27
CA VAL A 277 15.57 -3.69 -35.60
C VAL A 277 16.64 -3.53 -34.53
N PHE A 278 17.80 -3.02 -34.89
CA PHE A 278 18.91 -2.77 -33.97
C PHE A 278 19.78 -1.63 -34.46
N LEU A 279 20.57 -1.07 -33.56
CA LEU A 279 21.54 -0.02 -33.86
C LEU A 279 22.91 -0.63 -34.07
N SER A 280 23.58 -0.24 -35.17
CA SER A 280 24.92 -0.73 -35.47
C SER A 280 25.79 0.34 -36.13
N GLY A 281 27.08 0.35 -35.74
CA GLY A 281 28.13 1.11 -36.41
C GLY A 281 28.87 0.34 -37.51
N PHE A 282 28.43 -0.89 -37.82
CA PHE A 282 29.06 -1.70 -38.87
C PHE A 282 28.44 -1.49 -40.26
N ASN A 283 29.25 -1.74 -41.28
CA ASN A 283 28.79 -1.74 -42.64
C ASN A 283 28.52 -3.17 -43.12
N TYR A 284 27.25 -3.58 -43.20
CA TYR A 284 26.86 -4.93 -43.63
C TYR A 284 26.75 -5.00 -45.15
N PRO A 285 27.57 -5.83 -45.84
CA PRO A 285 27.57 -5.90 -47.28
C PRO A 285 26.24 -6.31 -47.93
N SER A 286 25.40 -7.03 -47.18
CA SER A 286 24.09 -7.49 -47.65
C SER A 286 22.99 -6.41 -47.58
N ALA A 287 23.24 -5.30 -46.90
CA ALA A 287 22.21 -4.30 -46.60
C ALA A 287 22.16 -3.12 -47.56
N ASN A 288 22.42 -3.22 -48.79
CA ASN A 288 22.48 -2.19 -49.85
C ASN A 288 23.87 -1.63 -50.22
N ALA A 289 24.85 -2.51 -50.35
CA ALA A 289 26.15 -2.19 -50.98
C ALA A 289 26.88 -0.94 -50.37
N ASN A 290 27.43 -1.12 -49.19
CA ASN A 290 28.38 -0.18 -48.56
C ASN A 290 27.85 1.22 -48.18
N LYS A 291 26.65 1.28 -47.64
CA LYS A 291 26.03 2.56 -47.30
C LYS A 291 26.44 3.14 -45.95
N ASN A 292 26.96 2.34 -45.00
CA ASN A 292 27.51 2.81 -43.71
C ASN A 292 29.03 2.83 -43.74
N SER A 293 29.62 3.55 -44.76
CA SER A 293 31.07 3.59 -44.95
C SER A 293 31.77 4.54 -43.95
N ASP A 294 31.05 5.35 -43.24
CA ASP A 294 31.54 6.27 -42.21
C ASP A 294 31.41 5.70 -40.78
N PHE A 295 30.87 4.49 -40.62
CA PHE A 295 30.77 3.74 -39.36
C PHE A 295 30.05 4.49 -38.25
N ASN A 296 29.14 5.40 -38.58
CA ASN A 296 28.24 5.99 -37.58
C ASN A 296 27.13 5.00 -37.16
N GLY A 297 26.40 5.35 -36.10
CA GLY A 297 25.28 4.52 -35.62
C GLY A 297 24.09 4.59 -36.58
N GLU A 298 23.80 3.52 -37.30
CA GLU A 298 22.65 3.40 -38.18
C GLU A 298 21.67 2.32 -37.70
N ILE A 299 20.39 2.49 -38.00
CA ILE A 299 19.36 1.51 -37.69
C ILE A 299 19.29 0.49 -38.84
N PHE A 300 19.37 -0.78 -38.47
CA PHE A 300 19.24 -1.90 -39.36
C PHE A 300 17.99 -2.72 -39.04
N LEU A 301 17.41 -3.34 -40.08
CA LEU A 301 16.28 -4.23 -39.97
C LEU A 301 16.71 -5.66 -40.42
N TYR A 302 16.36 -6.64 -39.61
CA TYR A 302 16.51 -8.06 -39.85
C TYR A 302 15.14 -8.73 -39.86
N ARG A 303 14.88 -9.60 -40.88
CA ARG A 303 13.69 -10.43 -40.88
C ARG A 303 14.00 -11.76 -40.21
N VAL A 304 13.28 -12.04 -39.14
CA VAL A 304 13.50 -13.24 -38.32
C VAL A 304 13.24 -14.49 -39.17
N GLY A 305 14.22 -15.38 -39.18
CA GLY A 305 14.14 -16.63 -39.99
C GLY A 305 14.50 -16.44 -41.46
N ASP A 306 15.04 -15.29 -41.87
CA ASP A 306 15.60 -15.14 -43.21
C ASP A 306 16.80 -16.09 -43.36
N PRO A 307 16.72 -17.08 -44.30
CA PRO A 307 17.79 -18.06 -44.46
C PRO A 307 19.11 -17.46 -45.01
N ASN A 308 19.03 -16.27 -45.58
CA ASN A 308 20.21 -15.57 -46.13
C ASN A 308 20.81 -14.60 -45.13
N ASN A 309 20.19 -14.42 -43.97
CA ASN A 309 20.59 -13.48 -42.92
C ASN A 309 20.90 -12.07 -43.47
N THR A 310 19.97 -11.55 -44.29
CA THR A 310 20.12 -10.26 -44.96
C THR A 310 19.63 -9.12 -44.11
N PHE A 311 20.35 -8.03 -44.15
CA PHE A 311 19.98 -6.80 -43.43
C PHE A 311 19.48 -5.74 -44.42
N ARG A 312 18.52 -4.94 -43.94
CA ARG A 312 18.14 -3.68 -44.58
C ARG A 312 18.57 -2.51 -43.70
N GLN A 313 19.42 -1.66 -44.26
CA GLN A 313 19.73 -0.40 -43.59
C GLN A 313 18.51 0.52 -43.65
N VAL A 314 18.00 0.90 -42.50
CA VAL A 314 16.80 1.74 -42.35
C VAL A 314 17.17 3.22 -42.47
N THR A 315 18.17 3.66 -41.73
CA THR A 315 18.70 5.01 -41.79
C THR A 315 19.99 5.07 -42.63
N GLU A 316 20.19 6.17 -43.32
CA GLU A 316 21.41 6.44 -44.10
C GLU A 316 21.81 7.87 -43.84
N THR A 317 22.70 8.04 -42.88
CA THR A 317 23.11 9.34 -42.38
C THR A 317 24.64 9.50 -42.50
N ASN A 318 25.11 10.74 -42.67
CA ASN A 318 26.55 11.01 -42.69
C ASN A 318 27.00 11.41 -41.27
N GLY A 319 27.90 10.66 -40.70
CA GLY A 319 28.45 10.86 -39.37
C GLY A 319 29.97 11.08 -39.38
N ASN A 320 30.52 11.35 -38.22
CA ASN A 320 31.95 11.35 -38.02
C ASN A 320 32.39 9.94 -37.57
N PRO A 321 33.34 9.26 -38.27
CA PRO A 321 33.75 7.91 -37.86
C PRO A 321 34.23 7.88 -36.42
N GLY A 322 33.75 6.94 -35.62
CA GLY A 322 34.17 6.76 -34.23
C GLY A 322 33.38 7.53 -33.17
N ALA A 323 32.28 8.19 -33.51
CA ALA A 323 31.38 8.78 -32.54
C ALA A 323 30.60 7.67 -31.79
N ASN A 324 31.04 7.38 -30.58
CA ASN A 324 30.30 6.48 -29.69
C ASN A 324 29.03 7.20 -29.22
N THR A 325 27.87 6.68 -29.62
CA THR A 325 26.54 7.29 -29.40
C THR A 325 26.02 7.17 -27.98
N ASP A 326 26.73 6.48 -27.09
CA ASP A 326 26.34 6.31 -25.69
C ASP A 326 26.88 7.41 -24.77
N LEU A 327 27.64 8.37 -25.29
CA LEU A 327 28.15 9.51 -24.52
C LEU A 327 27.36 10.79 -24.81
N PRO A 328 27.03 11.57 -23.76
CA PRO A 328 26.22 12.80 -23.90
C PRO A 328 26.91 13.98 -24.60
N ALA A 329 28.16 13.84 -25.02
CA ALA A 329 28.88 14.86 -25.78
C ALA A 329 28.81 14.53 -27.27
N LEU A 330 27.92 15.21 -27.99
CA LEU A 330 27.94 15.23 -29.44
C LEU A 330 29.31 15.67 -29.96
N PRO A 331 29.96 14.89 -30.81
CA PRO A 331 31.07 15.45 -31.56
C PRO A 331 30.53 16.58 -32.46
N ALA A 332 31.31 17.62 -32.60
CA ALA A 332 30.91 18.88 -33.22
C ALA A 332 30.33 18.79 -34.66
N ASN A 333 30.32 17.62 -35.32
CA ASN A 333 29.89 17.44 -36.71
C ASN A 333 29.26 16.10 -37.06
N GLY A 334 28.73 15.32 -36.09
CA GLY A 334 28.19 13.99 -36.37
C GLY A 334 26.66 13.90 -36.25
N VAL A 335 25.99 13.13 -37.15
CA VAL A 335 24.60 12.78 -37.05
C VAL A 335 24.43 11.64 -36.03
N VAL A 336 23.46 11.74 -35.18
CA VAL A 336 23.12 10.73 -34.16
C VAL A 336 21.72 10.19 -34.41
N ASN A 337 21.60 8.84 -34.54
CA ASN A 337 20.35 8.11 -34.53
C ASN A 337 20.19 7.46 -33.16
N VAL A 338 19.04 7.60 -32.52
CA VAL A 338 18.74 7.05 -31.20
C VAL A 338 17.55 6.14 -31.29
N LEU A 339 17.77 4.86 -30.98
CA LEU A 339 16.72 3.84 -30.86
C LEU A 339 16.44 3.59 -29.38
N ALA A 340 15.23 3.91 -28.93
CA ALA A 340 14.81 3.72 -27.56
C ALA A 340 14.35 2.28 -27.32
N ALA A 341 15.28 1.34 -27.18
CA ALA A 341 14.98 -0.08 -27.01
C ALA A 341 14.23 -0.43 -25.73
N SER A 342 14.29 0.43 -24.72
CA SER A 342 13.56 0.28 -23.45
C SER A 342 12.09 0.64 -23.52
N THR A 343 11.61 1.14 -24.66
CA THR A 343 10.19 1.40 -24.95
C THR A 343 9.73 0.49 -26.08
N HIS A 344 8.52 0.64 -26.55
CA HIS A 344 8.02 -0.06 -27.74
C HIS A 344 8.16 0.84 -28.98
N PRO A 345 9.36 0.99 -29.57
CA PRO A 345 9.55 1.88 -30.70
C PRO A 345 9.10 1.26 -32.04
N LEU A 346 8.80 -0.05 -32.09
CA LEU A 346 8.39 -0.81 -33.26
C LEU A 346 6.97 -1.36 -33.08
N SER A 347 6.11 -1.17 -34.10
CA SER A 347 4.75 -1.73 -34.09
C SER A 347 4.76 -3.26 -34.07
N SER A 348 3.67 -3.87 -33.58
CA SER A 348 3.59 -5.33 -33.44
C SER A 348 3.72 -6.10 -34.78
N ASP A 349 3.27 -5.50 -35.85
CA ASP A 349 3.43 -6.06 -37.23
C ASP A 349 4.82 -5.78 -37.83
N GLY A 350 5.66 -4.99 -37.18
CA GLY A 350 7.00 -4.65 -37.66
C GLY A 350 7.05 -3.65 -38.82
N THR A 351 5.91 -3.00 -39.14
CA THR A 351 5.82 -2.10 -40.31
C THR A 351 6.17 -0.65 -40.00
N LYS A 352 6.10 -0.24 -38.74
CA LYS A 352 6.36 1.15 -38.34
C LYS A 352 7.33 1.25 -37.16
N LEU A 353 8.30 2.12 -37.31
CA LEU A 353 9.33 2.38 -36.31
C LEU A 353 9.35 3.87 -35.96
N VAL A 354 9.38 4.20 -34.69
CA VAL A 354 9.57 5.55 -34.16
C VAL A 354 10.94 5.66 -33.51
N PHE A 355 11.68 6.73 -33.82
CA PHE A 355 13.04 6.95 -33.30
C PHE A 355 13.42 8.41 -33.38
N GLU A 356 14.54 8.78 -32.75
CA GLU A 356 15.11 10.14 -32.79
C GLU A 356 16.32 10.18 -33.72
N SER A 357 16.46 11.23 -34.50
CA SER A 357 17.64 11.47 -35.32
C SER A 357 17.93 12.95 -35.47
N SER A 358 19.22 13.30 -35.50
CA SER A 358 19.66 14.60 -35.94
C SER A 358 19.94 14.66 -37.47
N GLY A 359 19.64 13.58 -38.21
CA GLY A 359 19.76 13.51 -39.66
C GLY A 359 18.58 14.16 -40.37
N ASN A 360 18.79 14.67 -41.56
CA ASN A 360 17.76 15.21 -42.43
C ASN A 360 17.11 14.10 -43.28
N LEU A 361 16.43 13.15 -42.65
CA LEU A 361 15.88 11.95 -43.28
C LEU A 361 14.63 12.20 -44.11
N ALA A 362 13.89 13.26 -43.83
CA ALA A 362 12.65 13.65 -44.52
C ALA A 362 12.79 14.95 -45.33
N GLY A 363 13.98 15.51 -45.44
CA GLY A 363 14.25 16.75 -46.20
C GLY A 363 13.79 18.04 -45.53
N LYS A 364 13.36 17.96 -44.23
CA LYS A 364 12.85 19.12 -43.48
C LYS A 364 13.76 19.58 -42.37
N ASN A 365 14.67 18.74 -41.86
CA ASN A 365 15.68 19.10 -40.88
C ASN A 365 16.92 19.66 -41.63
N ALA A 366 16.79 20.87 -42.16
CA ALA A 366 17.80 21.52 -43.02
C ALA A 366 18.83 22.34 -42.23
N ASP A 367 18.99 22.06 -40.96
CA ASP A 367 19.94 22.81 -40.11
C ASP A 367 21.37 22.79 -40.66
N SER A 368 22.09 23.89 -40.44
CA SER A 368 23.47 24.00 -40.90
C SER A 368 24.37 22.99 -40.18
N ALA A 369 25.51 22.68 -40.79
CA ALA A 369 26.44 21.61 -40.32
C ALA A 369 26.85 21.67 -38.83
N ASN A 370 26.64 22.81 -38.17
CA ASN A 370 27.02 23.07 -36.77
C ASN A 370 25.84 23.19 -35.82
N LEU A 371 24.59 23.10 -36.29
CA LEU A 371 23.35 23.33 -35.50
C LEU A 371 22.34 22.27 -35.87
N ARG A 372 22.54 21.05 -35.36
CA ARG A 372 21.63 19.92 -35.61
C ARG A 372 20.83 19.59 -34.36
N THR A 373 19.54 19.74 -34.45
CA THR A 373 18.60 19.31 -33.43
C THR A 373 18.21 17.85 -33.65
N ARG A 374 17.98 17.09 -32.60
CA ARG A 374 17.31 15.79 -32.72
C ARG A 374 15.83 16.00 -32.93
N GLU A 375 15.32 15.34 -33.97
CA GLU A 375 13.91 15.33 -34.31
C GLU A 375 13.32 13.95 -34.16
N LEU A 376 12.03 13.89 -33.90
CA LEU A 376 11.27 12.65 -33.84
C LEU A 376 10.83 12.24 -35.24
N TYR A 377 11.16 11.01 -35.63
CA TYR A 377 10.84 10.42 -36.92
C TYR A 377 9.95 9.19 -36.79
N LEU A 378 9.02 9.06 -37.73
CA LEU A 378 8.30 7.82 -38.01
C LEU A 378 8.82 7.24 -39.33
N ALA A 379 9.31 5.99 -39.30
CA ALA A 379 9.68 5.24 -40.48
C ALA A 379 8.59 4.22 -40.84
N ASP A 380 8.10 4.24 -42.10
CA ASP A 380 7.31 3.19 -42.66
C ASP A 380 8.24 2.13 -43.32
N LEU A 381 8.23 0.96 -42.74
CA LEU A 381 9.09 -0.18 -43.13
C LEU A 381 8.38 -1.21 -44.03
N SER A 382 7.11 -1.00 -44.34
CA SER A 382 6.28 -1.94 -45.07
C SER A 382 6.74 -2.14 -46.51
N GLY A 383 7.26 -1.11 -47.15
CA GLY A 383 7.81 -1.13 -48.52
C GLY A 383 9.26 -1.63 -48.58
N ALA A 384 9.77 -1.80 -49.82
CA ALA A 384 11.18 -2.12 -50.07
C ALA A 384 12.12 -0.96 -49.65
N THR A 385 11.66 0.26 -49.78
CA THR A 385 12.35 1.48 -49.34
C THR A 385 11.67 2.05 -48.10
N THR A 386 12.45 2.61 -47.16
CA THR A 386 11.92 3.27 -45.98
C THR A 386 11.37 4.64 -46.36
N VAL A 387 10.16 4.97 -45.88
CA VAL A 387 9.58 6.31 -45.99
C VAL A 387 9.59 6.95 -44.62
N PHE A 388 10.21 8.12 -44.55
CA PHE A 388 10.32 8.88 -43.29
C PHE A 388 9.30 9.99 -43.22
N THR A 389 8.68 10.13 -42.05
CA THR A 389 7.89 11.30 -41.67
C THR A 389 8.55 11.96 -40.46
N GLN A 390 9.00 13.18 -40.61
CA GLN A 390 9.46 14.00 -39.47
C GLN A 390 8.24 14.51 -38.71
N LEU A 391 8.17 14.18 -37.41
CA LEU A 391 7.04 14.53 -36.56
C LEU A 391 7.23 15.86 -35.81
N THR A 392 8.46 16.19 -35.44
CA THR A 392 8.82 17.43 -34.78
C THR A 392 9.74 18.26 -35.67
N ASP A 393 9.69 19.57 -35.50
CA ASP A 393 10.54 20.53 -36.24
C ASP A 393 10.96 21.62 -35.27
N GLN A 394 12.15 21.48 -34.76
CA GLN A 394 12.71 22.38 -33.75
C GLN A 394 13.56 23.45 -34.39
N PRO A 395 13.51 24.68 -33.88
CA PRO A 395 14.49 25.68 -34.32
C PRO A 395 15.91 25.27 -33.94
N ALA A 396 16.85 25.45 -34.88
CA ALA A 396 18.25 25.19 -34.65
C ALA A 396 18.77 25.91 -33.40
N VAL A 397 19.33 25.15 -32.46
CA VAL A 397 19.88 25.70 -31.22
C VAL A 397 21.42 25.69 -31.30
N ASP A 398 22.06 26.82 -31.03
CA ASP A 398 23.52 26.91 -30.94
C ASP A 398 24.04 25.97 -29.84
N ILE A 399 24.74 24.90 -30.22
CA ILE A 399 25.34 23.91 -29.33
C ILE A 399 26.36 24.51 -28.34
N ASN A 400 26.84 25.72 -28.61
CA ASN A 400 27.73 26.43 -27.69
C ASN A 400 26.97 27.08 -26.52
N ASN A 401 25.65 27.11 -26.57
CA ASN A 401 24.79 27.63 -25.52
C ASN A 401 24.25 26.44 -24.70
N LEU A 402 25.11 25.83 -23.91
CA LEU A 402 25.03 24.56 -23.21
C LEU A 402 23.86 24.39 -22.21
N GLY A 403 22.73 25.04 -22.40
CA GLY A 403 21.60 24.97 -21.46
C GLY A 403 20.47 24.00 -21.85
N ARG A 404 20.27 23.68 -23.13
CA ARG A 404 19.09 22.89 -23.57
C ARG A 404 19.36 22.20 -24.92
N THR A 405 19.88 20.99 -24.91
CA THR A 405 20.13 20.20 -26.12
C THR A 405 19.25 18.99 -26.35
N ASP A 406 18.40 18.59 -25.39
CA ASP A 406 17.58 17.40 -25.50
C ASP A 406 16.09 17.75 -25.35
N PHE A 407 15.42 17.92 -26.47
CA PHE A 407 14.03 18.37 -26.51
C PHE A 407 13.01 17.22 -26.69
N ASN A 408 13.42 16.08 -27.24
CA ASN A 408 12.56 14.93 -27.45
C ASN A 408 13.11 13.73 -26.69
N PHE A 409 12.23 12.94 -26.10
CA PHE A 409 12.61 11.87 -25.21
C PHE A 409 11.80 10.60 -25.47
N ILE A 410 12.54 9.51 -25.72
CA ILE A 410 12.08 8.12 -25.59
C ILE A 410 10.67 7.88 -26.16
N PRO A 411 10.50 7.87 -27.48
CA PRO A 411 9.21 7.63 -28.11
C PRO A 411 8.80 6.15 -28.00
N SER A 412 7.49 5.92 -27.94
CA SER A 412 6.85 4.63 -28.00
C SER A 412 5.71 4.65 -29.02
N ILE A 413 5.57 3.60 -29.82
CA ILE A 413 4.43 3.38 -30.70
C ILE A 413 3.56 2.24 -30.16
N ASN A 414 2.24 2.34 -30.29
CA ASN A 414 1.37 1.25 -29.88
C ASN A 414 1.48 0.02 -30.79
N SER A 415 1.04 -1.12 -30.31
CA SER A 415 1.13 -2.40 -31.05
C SER A 415 0.45 -2.36 -32.42
N THR A 416 -0.62 -1.57 -32.58
CA THR A 416 -1.32 -1.40 -33.86
C THR A 416 -0.67 -0.40 -34.81
N GLY A 417 0.39 0.29 -34.40
CA GLY A 417 1.10 1.26 -35.25
C GLY A 417 0.25 2.51 -35.60
N THR A 418 -0.69 2.90 -34.73
CA THR A 418 -1.63 4.00 -34.99
C THR A 418 -1.39 5.24 -34.15
N PHE A 419 -0.79 5.08 -32.97
CA PHE A 419 -0.49 6.17 -32.03
C PHE A 419 0.94 6.10 -31.52
N ILE A 420 1.52 7.29 -31.31
CA ILE A 420 2.85 7.44 -30.74
C ILE A 420 2.73 8.29 -29.47
N THR A 421 3.45 7.91 -28.40
CA THR A 421 3.66 8.76 -27.22
C THR A 421 5.12 9.12 -27.08
N PHE A 422 5.39 10.32 -26.59
CA PHE A 422 6.73 10.83 -26.32
C PHE A 422 6.67 12.00 -25.36
N VAL A 423 7.80 12.43 -24.87
CA VAL A 423 7.94 13.58 -23.97
C VAL A 423 8.69 14.70 -24.69
N THR A 424 8.22 15.93 -24.56
CA THR A 424 8.92 17.10 -25.14
C THR A 424 8.63 18.38 -24.37
N VAL A 425 9.53 19.36 -24.49
CA VAL A 425 9.32 20.74 -24.05
C VAL A 425 8.66 21.63 -25.12
N LEU A 426 8.44 21.08 -26.31
CA LEU A 426 7.87 21.83 -27.42
C LEU A 426 6.38 22.10 -27.22
N ASN A 427 5.92 23.26 -27.64
CA ASN A 427 4.49 23.57 -27.74
C ASN A 427 3.95 23.06 -29.07
N LEU A 428 3.58 21.79 -29.14
CA LEU A 428 3.04 21.15 -30.35
C LEU A 428 1.54 21.36 -30.55
N THR A 429 0.86 21.93 -29.55
CA THR A 429 -0.58 22.22 -29.55
C THR A 429 -0.85 23.66 -29.09
N PRO A 430 -0.29 24.69 -29.78
CA PRO A 430 -0.40 26.05 -29.31
C PRO A 430 -1.86 26.52 -29.27
N ALA A 431 -2.28 27.01 -28.11
CA ALA A 431 -3.55 27.74 -27.96
C ALA A 431 -3.33 29.24 -28.26
N SER A 432 -4.41 29.96 -28.58
CA SER A 432 -4.35 31.40 -28.75
C SER A 432 -5.47 32.09 -27.94
N PRO A 433 -5.13 32.78 -26.86
CA PRO A 433 -3.76 32.97 -26.29
C PRO A 433 -3.19 31.69 -25.65
N SER A 434 -1.88 31.60 -25.64
CA SER A 434 -1.11 30.51 -25.00
C SER A 434 -1.46 30.38 -23.51
N SER A 435 -1.68 29.16 -23.03
CA SER A 435 -2.09 28.88 -21.68
C SER A 435 -1.46 27.57 -21.19
N VAL A 436 -0.86 27.59 -20.02
CA VAL A 436 -0.27 26.41 -19.35
C VAL A 436 -1.30 25.30 -19.04
N THR A 437 -2.60 25.59 -19.12
CA THR A 437 -3.67 24.63 -18.89
C THR A 437 -4.20 24.00 -20.18
N THR A 438 -3.80 24.50 -21.35
CA THR A 438 -4.31 24.08 -22.67
C THR A 438 -3.21 23.81 -23.68
N ASP A 439 -1.99 24.28 -23.44
CA ASP A 439 -0.82 24.08 -24.28
C ASP A 439 0.47 24.07 -23.45
N ASN A 440 1.62 23.78 -24.10
CA ASN A 440 2.94 23.78 -23.46
C ASN A 440 3.66 25.14 -23.66
N GLY A 441 2.95 26.25 -23.43
CA GLY A 441 3.48 27.59 -23.60
C GLY A 441 4.56 27.99 -22.59
N ASP A 442 4.67 27.27 -21.47
CA ASP A 442 5.66 27.49 -20.42
C ASP A 442 6.97 26.73 -20.64
N GLY A 443 7.03 25.82 -21.63
CA GLY A 443 8.20 25.03 -21.96
C GLY A 443 8.58 23.97 -20.94
N SER A 444 7.62 23.51 -20.13
CA SER A 444 7.77 22.34 -19.26
C SER A 444 7.88 21.04 -20.07
N LYS A 445 8.39 19.97 -19.46
CA LYS A 445 8.39 18.64 -20.09
C LYS A 445 7.02 18.01 -19.98
N GLU A 446 6.38 17.77 -21.13
CA GLU A 446 5.03 17.22 -21.20
C GLU A 446 4.97 15.95 -22.03
N VAL A 447 4.03 15.05 -21.67
CA VAL A 447 3.72 13.84 -22.43
C VAL A 447 2.74 14.20 -23.55
N PHE A 448 3.08 13.84 -24.77
CA PHE A 448 2.23 14.01 -25.94
C PHE A 448 1.84 12.66 -26.55
N ARG A 449 0.68 12.62 -27.17
CA ARG A 449 0.23 11.56 -28.08
C ARG A 449 0.14 12.14 -29.49
N TYR A 450 0.66 11.39 -30.46
CA TYR A 450 0.46 11.68 -31.88
C TYR A 450 -0.44 10.63 -32.51
N ASP A 451 -1.48 11.05 -33.18
CA ASP A 451 -2.36 10.22 -34.01
C ASP A 451 -1.79 10.21 -35.43
N ILE A 452 -1.32 9.04 -35.88
CA ILE A 452 -0.67 8.89 -37.17
C ILE A 452 -1.64 9.13 -38.34
N ALA A 453 -2.87 8.63 -38.23
CA ALA A 453 -3.87 8.79 -39.31
C ALA A 453 -4.40 10.23 -39.40
N ALA A 454 -4.62 10.85 -38.26
CA ALA A 454 -5.11 12.24 -38.21
C ALA A 454 -3.99 13.27 -38.37
N ALA A 455 -2.73 12.89 -38.28
CA ALA A 455 -1.53 13.75 -38.22
C ALA A 455 -1.66 14.87 -37.16
N LYS A 456 -2.13 14.50 -35.95
CA LYS A 456 -2.41 15.45 -34.88
C LYS A 456 -1.73 15.08 -33.57
N PHE A 457 -1.22 16.10 -32.90
CA PHE A 457 -0.73 16.01 -31.54
C PHE A 457 -1.86 16.22 -30.52
N ARG A 458 -1.74 15.54 -29.40
CA ARG A 458 -2.55 15.76 -28.19
C ARG A 458 -1.63 15.79 -26.99
N GLN A 459 -1.62 16.89 -26.24
CA GLN A 459 -0.95 16.98 -24.95
C GLN A 459 -1.73 16.17 -23.91
N LEU A 460 -1.03 15.33 -23.14
CA LEU A 460 -1.63 14.46 -22.12
C LEU A 460 -1.37 14.96 -20.70
N THR A 461 -0.30 15.70 -20.48
CA THR A 461 0.04 16.28 -19.17
C THR A 461 0.14 17.80 -19.27
N PHE A 462 -0.10 18.48 -18.16
CA PHE A 462 -0.06 19.94 -18.06
C PHE A 462 0.64 20.30 -16.75
N THR A 463 1.97 20.27 -16.75
CA THR A 463 2.78 20.60 -15.57
C THR A 463 3.18 22.06 -15.62
N PRO A 464 2.99 22.83 -14.55
CA PRO A 464 3.49 24.22 -14.54
C PRO A 464 5.03 24.23 -14.55
N ALA A 465 5.63 25.15 -15.30
CA ALA A 465 7.07 25.39 -15.23
C ALA A 465 7.44 25.84 -13.82
N SER A 466 7.81 24.93 -12.97
CA SER A 466 8.44 25.26 -11.69
C SER A 466 9.90 25.61 -11.96
N GLY A 467 10.36 26.79 -11.52
CA GLY A 467 11.72 27.31 -11.76
C GLY A 467 12.87 26.51 -11.13
N ILE A 468 12.67 25.21 -10.86
CA ILE A 468 13.65 24.29 -10.25
C ILE A 468 13.70 22.99 -11.06
N PHE A 469 13.80 23.07 -12.38
CA PHE A 469 14.26 21.93 -13.18
C PHE A 469 15.76 21.98 -13.34
N LEU A 470 16.46 21.70 -12.27
CA LEU A 470 17.89 21.61 -12.19
C LEU A 470 18.35 20.17 -12.13
N ASP A 471 17.85 19.23 -12.90
CA ASP A 471 18.70 18.11 -13.18
C ASP A 471 18.46 17.59 -14.59
N GLN A 472 19.37 17.97 -15.47
CA GLN A 472 19.47 17.49 -16.83
C GLN A 472 20.12 16.11 -16.93
N ARG A 473 20.42 15.45 -15.80
CA ARG A 473 21.09 14.16 -15.77
C ARG A 473 20.13 13.05 -15.39
N GLY A 474 19.52 12.44 -16.40
CA GLY A 474 19.01 11.08 -16.29
C GLY A 474 17.55 10.90 -15.90
N ASN A 475 16.71 11.90 -16.00
CA ASN A 475 15.28 11.74 -15.78
C ASN A 475 14.62 11.12 -17.02
N THR A 476 14.64 9.81 -17.10
CA THR A 476 14.05 9.06 -18.19
C THR A 476 12.53 9.03 -18.00
N TYR A 477 11.83 9.89 -18.70
CA TYR A 477 10.39 9.79 -18.86
C TYR A 477 10.11 8.73 -19.93
N SER A 478 9.72 7.55 -19.51
CA SER A 478 9.24 6.52 -20.43
C SER A 478 7.74 6.68 -20.57
N SER A 479 7.23 6.71 -21.77
CA SER A 479 5.79 6.72 -22.05
C SER A 479 5.43 5.54 -22.94
N PHE A 480 4.31 4.89 -22.64
CA PHE A 480 3.77 3.75 -23.36
C PHE A 480 2.30 3.98 -23.68
N ILE A 481 1.80 3.46 -24.78
CA ILE A 481 0.42 3.64 -25.16
C ILE A 481 -0.23 2.32 -25.57
N ASN A 482 -1.46 2.08 -25.15
CA ASN A 482 -2.20 0.87 -25.44
C ASN A 482 -2.65 0.81 -26.93
N PRO A 483 -3.07 -0.37 -27.46
CA PRO A 483 -3.48 -0.53 -28.84
C PRO A 483 -4.59 0.42 -29.29
N ALA A 484 -5.54 0.72 -28.42
CA ALA A 484 -6.64 1.64 -28.71
C ALA A 484 -6.23 3.12 -28.75
N GLY A 485 -5.01 3.44 -28.30
CA GLY A 485 -4.52 4.82 -28.24
C GLY A 485 -5.21 5.72 -27.20
N ASN A 486 -5.95 5.11 -26.30
CA ASN A 486 -6.75 5.83 -25.28
C ASN A 486 -6.21 5.76 -23.87
N LEU A 487 -5.13 4.99 -23.63
CA LEU A 487 -4.48 4.86 -22.34
C LEU A 487 -2.96 4.95 -22.51
N ALA A 488 -2.36 6.00 -21.99
CA ALA A 488 -0.91 6.17 -21.93
C ALA A 488 -0.40 5.98 -20.52
N THR A 489 0.66 5.17 -20.33
CA THR A 489 1.33 4.96 -19.05
C THR A 489 2.69 5.66 -19.08
N PHE A 490 3.04 6.39 -18.03
CA PHE A 490 4.31 7.15 -17.98
C PHE A 490 4.79 7.33 -16.54
N SER A 491 6.07 7.61 -16.39
CA SER A 491 6.68 8.04 -15.13
C SER A 491 7.06 9.50 -15.18
N VAL A 492 6.89 10.19 -14.06
CA VAL A 492 7.26 11.59 -13.91
C VAL A 492 8.05 11.77 -12.62
N ILE A 493 9.22 12.40 -12.73
CA ILE A 493 9.94 12.93 -11.59
C ILE A 493 9.59 14.40 -11.52
N ALA A 494 8.46 14.75 -11.02
CA ALA A 494 8.05 16.11 -10.80
C ALA A 494 6.81 16.19 -9.93
N GLN A 495 6.59 17.36 -9.41
CA GLN A 495 5.37 17.71 -8.68
C GLN A 495 4.19 17.87 -9.65
N LEU A 496 3.81 16.81 -10.37
CA LEU A 496 2.62 16.84 -11.22
C LEU A 496 1.36 17.24 -10.44
N LEU A 497 1.37 17.01 -9.13
CA LEU A 497 0.18 17.06 -8.30
C LEU A 497 0.36 17.79 -6.95
N GLN A 498 1.60 18.20 -6.56
CA GLN A 498 1.80 19.02 -5.34
C GLN A 498 3.01 19.96 -5.43
N PRO A 499 2.85 21.27 -5.23
CA PRO A 499 3.97 22.16 -4.94
C PRO A 499 4.49 21.87 -3.51
N ASN A 500 5.80 21.59 -3.36
CA ASN A 500 6.54 21.39 -2.10
C ASN A 500 6.68 19.96 -1.54
N ALA A 501 6.37 18.88 -2.27
CA ALA A 501 6.78 17.55 -1.88
C ALA A 501 8.25 17.26 -2.29
N ALA A 502 8.92 16.34 -1.60
CA ALA A 502 10.22 15.84 -2.05
C ALA A 502 10.12 15.28 -3.48
N LEU A 503 11.16 15.43 -4.29
CA LEU A 503 11.21 14.87 -5.65
C LEU A 503 11.05 13.36 -5.58
N ILE A 504 9.90 12.86 -6.04
CA ILE A 504 9.54 11.45 -6.05
C ILE A 504 9.18 11.08 -7.48
N SER A 505 9.68 9.94 -7.96
CA SER A 505 9.27 9.38 -9.25
C SER A 505 7.96 8.63 -9.06
N ASP A 506 6.88 9.12 -9.65
CA ASP A 506 5.56 8.52 -9.59
C ASP A 506 5.15 7.92 -10.92
N LEU A 507 4.37 6.84 -10.88
CA LEU A 507 3.75 6.22 -12.03
C LEU A 507 2.35 6.80 -12.26
N PHE A 508 2.03 7.10 -13.53
CA PHE A 508 0.75 7.67 -13.92
C PHE A 508 0.18 6.99 -15.15
N GLN A 509 -1.13 7.05 -15.26
CA GLN A 509 -1.83 6.76 -16.50
C GLN A 509 -2.67 7.96 -16.93
N ALA A 510 -2.59 8.31 -18.21
CA ALA A 510 -3.49 9.27 -18.84
C ALA A 510 -4.50 8.52 -19.71
N SER A 511 -5.79 8.71 -19.46
CA SER A 511 -6.88 8.21 -20.29
C SER A 511 -7.37 9.30 -21.22
N VAL A 512 -7.58 8.97 -22.50
CA VAL A 512 -8.19 9.86 -23.50
C VAL A 512 -9.54 9.28 -23.89
N ARG A 513 -10.60 10.02 -23.62
CA ARG A 513 -11.98 9.58 -23.91
C ARG A 513 -12.66 10.52 -24.89
N PRO A 514 -13.42 10.00 -25.88
CA PRO A 514 -14.17 10.82 -26.77
C PRO A 514 -15.32 11.55 -26.02
N VAL A 515 -15.53 12.81 -26.32
CA VAL A 515 -16.71 13.56 -25.92
C VAL A 515 -17.60 13.72 -27.15
N THR A 516 -18.73 13.03 -27.16
CA THR A 516 -19.67 13.04 -28.28
C THR A 516 -20.73 14.15 -28.14
N SER A 517 -21.06 14.54 -26.90
CA SER A 517 -21.98 15.64 -26.60
C SER A 517 -21.67 16.22 -25.22
N LYS A 518 -22.11 17.48 -25.02
CA LYS A 518 -22.04 18.14 -23.71
C LYS A 518 -23.43 18.35 -23.15
N ASN A 519 -23.60 18.10 -21.86
CA ASN A 519 -24.85 18.39 -21.17
C ASN A 519 -25.01 19.90 -21.00
N ALA A 520 -26.21 20.42 -21.26
CA ALA A 520 -26.49 21.84 -21.11
C ALA A 520 -26.56 22.30 -19.65
N GLN A 521 -26.76 21.38 -18.71
CA GLN A 521 -26.83 21.65 -17.29
C GLN A 521 -25.46 21.44 -16.63
N GLU A 522 -25.03 22.40 -15.83
CA GLU A 522 -23.87 22.23 -14.95
C GLU A 522 -24.19 21.24 -13.85
N ALA A 523 -23.26 20.32 -13.61
CA ALA A 523 -23.26 19.49 -12.40
C ALA A 523 -22.75 20.32 -11.20
N LYS A 524 -23.24 20.00 -9.99
CA LYS A 524 -22.83 20.67 -8.76
C LYS A 524 -22.29 19.64 -7.77
N ILE A 525 -21.18 19.98 -7.10
CA ILE A 525 -20.55 19.12 -6.08
C ILE A 525 -20.88 19.66 -4.70
N ALA A 526 -21.17 18.75 -3.78
CA ALA A 526 -21.26 19.01 -2.35
C ALA A 526 -20.44 17.98 -1.56
N ASN A 527 -19.96 18.34 -0.38
CA ASN A 527 -19.39 17.40 0.58
C ASN A 527 -20.45 16.34 0.92
N ALA A 528 -20.12 15.05 0.77
CA ALA A 528 -21.09 13.97 0.92
C ALA A 528 -21.58 13.75 2.36
N ALA A 529 -20.92 14.31 3.35
CA ALA A 529 -21.30 14.20 4.75
C ALA A 529 -22.12 15.42 5.24
N SER A 530 -21.69 16.63 4.88
CA SER A 530 -22.33 17.88 5.32
C SER A 530 -23.35 18.44 4.36
N TYR A 531 -23.31 18.01 3.09
CA TYR A 531 -24.03 18.59 1.95
C TYR A 531 -23.67 20.07 1.70
N ASP A 532 -22.55 20.53 2.23
CA ASP A 532 -22.03 21.86 1.91
C ASP A 532 -21.48 21.86 0.48
N ALA A 533 -22.03 22.74 -0.34
CA ALA A 533 -21.64 22.94 -1.73
C ALA A 533 -20.70 24.14 -1.94
N THR A 534 -20.32 24.85 -0.88
CA THR A 534 -19.46 26.04 -0.99
C THR A 534 -17.99 25.68 -1.19
N GLN A 535 -17.54 24.59 -0.60
CA GLN A 535 -16.15 24.11 -0.69
C GLN A 535 -16.02 22.66 -0.28
N VAL A 536 -14.97 21.99 -0.80
CA VAL A 536 -14.66 20.61 -0.47
C VAL A 536 -13.17 20.46 -0.13
N GLY A 537 -12.84 19.44 0.66
CA GLY A 537 -11.45 19.12 1.01
C GLY A 537 -10.82 18.15 0.01
N ARG A 538 -9.51 18.24 -0.20
CA ARG A 538 -8.76 17.21 -0.93
C ARG A 538 -8.91 15.85 -0.25
N GLY A 539 -9.07 14.79 -1.03
CA GLY A 539 -9.28 13.43 -0.53
C GLY A 539 -10.64 13.18 0.11
N SER A 540 -11.58 14.13 0.07
CA SER A 540 -12.91 13.96 0.64
C SER A 540 -13.87 13.21 -0.28
N ILE A 541 -14.84 12.53 0.32
CA ILE A 541 -16.01 12.01 -0.41
C ILE A 541 -16.96 13.16 -0.72
N VAL A 542 -17.36 13.24 -1.98
CA VAL A 542 -18.31 14.23 -2.46
C VAL A 542 -19.43 13.57 -3.25
N ALA A 543 -20.55 14.28 -3.36
CA ALA A 543 -21.66 13.94 -4.23
C ALA A 543 -21.80 15.03 -5.30
N ALA A 544 -21.76 14.64 -6.57
CA ALA A 544 -22.14 15.50 -7.68
C ALA A 544 -23.59 15.25 -8.05
N PHE A 545 -24.34 16.32 -8.24
CA PHE A 545 -25.75 16.31 -8.63
C PHE A 545 -25.93 16.92 -10.02
N GLY A 546 -26.78 16.32 -10.83
CA GLY A 546 -27.02 16.74 -12.19
C GLY A 546 -28.08 15.88 -12.89
N THR A 547 -28.11 15.92 -14.21
CA THR A 547 -29.00 15.08 -15.03
C THR A 547 -28.17 14.24 -16.00
N GLN A 548 -28.61 13.03 -16.32
CA GLN A 548 -27.96 12.13 -17.27
C GLN A 548 -26.49 11.78 -16.87
N LEU A 549 -26.17 11.81 -15.58
CA LEU A 549 -24.82 11.57 -15.09
C LEU A 549 -24.40 10.10 -15.23
N ALA A 550 -25.35 9.18 -15.29
CA ALA A 550 -25.13 7.77 -15.60
C ALA A 550 -26.35 7.17 -16.32
N ASN A 551 -26.16 6.08 -17.06
CA ASN A 551 -27.23 5.37 -17.76
C ASN A 551 -28.03 4.44 -16.83
N SER A 552 -27.42 3.95 -15.76
CA SER A 552 -28.06 3.13 -14.73
C SER A 552 -27.38 3.32 -13.38
N THR A 553 -28.04 2.85 -12.33
CA THR A 553 -27.52 2.93 -10.95
C THR A 553 -26.56 1.80 -10.67
N GLN A 554 -25.37 2.11 -10.15
CA GLN A 554 -24.38 1.15 -9.69
C GLN A 554 -23.60 1.67 -8.49
N THR A 555 -23.23 0.76 -7.58
CA THR A 555 -22.34 1.02 -6.45
C THR A 555 -21.10 0.14 -6.54
N THR A 556 -20.00 0.62 -5.98
CA THR A 556 -18.79 -0.19 -5.83
C THR A 556 -18.83 -0.94 -4.49
N PRO A 557 -18.85 -2.28 -4.47
CA PRO A 557 -18.82 -3.06 -3.23
C PRO A 557 -17.40 -3.20 -2.65
N SER A 558 -16.38 -2.74 -3.37
CA SER A 558 -14.97 -2.93 -3.05
C SER A 558 -14.39 -1.78 -2.22
N ALA A 559 -13.47 -2.09 -1.30
CA ALA A 559 -12.62 -1.10 -0.65
C ALA A 559 -11.69 -0.37 -1.65
N ASN A 560 -11.37 -1.03 -2.77
CA ASN A 560 -10.61 -0.45 -3.88
C ASN A 560 -11.58 0.19 -4.88
N LEU A 561 -11.72 1.50 -4.79
CA LEU A 561 -12.61 2.27 -5.65
C LEU A 561 -12.07 2.34 -7.09
N PRO A 562 -12.90 2.06 -8.12
CA PRO A 562 -12.51 2.18 -9.53
C PRO A 562 -12.49 3.64 -9.98
N PHE A 563 -11.74 3.92 -11.05
CA PHE A 563 -11.79 5.21 -11.76
C PHE A 563 -12.89 5.27 -12.82
N GLU A 564 -13.50 4.14 -13.12
CA GLU A 564 -14.66 4.00 -14.00
C GLU A 564 -15.69 3.09 -13.35
N LEU A 565 -16.96 3.52 -13.37
CA LEU A 565 -18.06 2.73 -12.87
C LEU A 565 -19.24 2.84 -13.85
N ASN A 566 -19.63 1.72 -14.45
CA ASN A 566 -20.74 1.66 -15.41
C ASN A 566 -20.58 2.64 -16.60
N GLY A 567 -19.36 2.78 -17.13
CA GLY A 567 -19.03 3.70 -18.23
C GLY A 567 -18.94 5.17 -17.83
N VAL A 568 -19.11 5.48 -16.53
CA VAL A 568 -18.96 6.84 -16.00
C VAL A 568 -17.52 7.04 -15.49
N THR A 569 -16.94 8.17 -15.84
CA THR A 569 -15.66 8.65 -15.29
C THR A 569 -15.82 10.09 -14.80
N VAL A 570 -15.02 10.47 -13.83
CA VAL A 570 -14.98 11.82 -13.28
C VAL A 570 -13.55 12.34 -13.29
N THR A 571 -13.38 13.61 -13.70
CA THR A 571 -12.12 14.33 -13.53
C THR A 571 -12.33 15.57 -12.69
N VAL A 572 -11.35 15.93 -11.89
CA VAL A 572 -11.31 17.16 -11.09
C VAL A 572 -9.94 17.79 -11.30
N GLY A 573 -9.90 18.99 -11.87
CA GLY A 573 -8.65 19.65 -12.26
C GLY A 573 -7.80 18.79 -13.21
N GLY A 574 -8.44 18.02 -14.13
CA GLY A 574 -7.75 17.07 -15.02
C GLY A 574 -7.32 15.74 -14.38
N VAL A 575 -7.49 15.57 -13.06
CA VAL A 575 -7.12 14.33 -12.34
C VAL A 575 -8.32 13.41 -12.22
N ALA A 576 -8.16 12.14 -12.58
CA ALA A 576 -9.22 11.13 -12.46
C ALA A 576 -9.61 10.91 -11.00
N ALA A 577 -10.92 10.87 -10.73
CA ALA A 577 -11.49 10.63 -9.41
C ALA A 577 -11.97 9.17 -9.27
N GLN A 578 -11.84 8.62 -8.08
CA GLN A 578 -12.31 7.28 -7.77
C GLN A 578 -13.79 7.27 -7.40
N LEU A 579 -14.55 6.35 -7.99
CA LEU A 579 -16.02 6.33 -7.95
C LEU A 579 -16.56 5.38 -6.88
N ILE A 580 -17.57 5.84 -6.16
CA ILE A 580 -18.28 5.07 -5.12
C ILE A 580 -19.66 4.64 -5.62
N PHE A 581 -20.38 5.58 -6.26
CA PHE A 581 -21.78 5.41 -6.67
C PHE A 581 -22.07 6.24 -7.92
N VAL A 582 -22.86 5.68 -8.83
CA VAL A 582 -23.37 6.40 -10.00
C VAL A 582 -24.87 6.15 -10.19
N SER A 583 -25.59 7.19 -10.59
CA SER A 583 -26.99 7.15 -11.01
C SER A 583 -27.27 8.30 -11.99
N ALA A 584 -28.43 8.31 -12.60
CA ALA A 584 -28.78 9.36 -13.54
C ALA A 584 -28.76 10.78 -12.93
N GLY A 585 -29.01 10.91 -11.62
CA GLY A 585 -29.06 12.19 -10.91
C GLY A 585 -27.87 12.47 -9.97
N GLN A 586 -27.06 11.47 -9.66
CA GLN A 586 -26.03 11.61 -8.65
C GLN A 586 -24.81 10.71 -8.93
N VAL A 587 -23.61 11.27 -8.72
CA VAL A 587 -22.35 10.53 -8.74
C VAL A 587 -21.58 10.84 -7.47
N ASN A 588 -21.24 9.79 -6.68
CA ASN A 588 -20.40 9.94 -5.49
C ASN A 588 -18.99 9.46 -5.80
N PHE A 589 -18.03 10.28 -5.46
CA PHE A 589 -16.61 10.00 -5.73
C PHE A 589 -15.71 10.67 -4.68
N VAL A 590 -14.42 10.33 -4.73
CA VAL A 590 -13.41 10.93 -3.87
C VAL A 590 -12.70 12.03 -4.64
N ILE A 591 -12.64 13.24 -4.09
CA ILE A 591 -11.79 14.31 -4.62
C ILE A 591 -10.35 13.80 -4.64
N PRO A 592 -9.64 13.83 -5.77
CA PRO A 592 -8.27 13.35 -5.82
C PRO A 592 -7.39 14.06 -4.78
N GLN A 593 -6.57 13.29 -4.06
CA GLN A 593 -5.71 13.83 -2.98
C GLN A 593 -4.72 14.88 -3.52
N PHE A 594 -4.34 14.74 -4.77
CA PHE A 594 -3.28 15.52 -5.40
C PHE A 594 -3.77 16.65 -6.31
N VAL A 595 -5.10 16.87 -6.36
CA VAL A 595 -5.62 18.00 -7.13
C VAL A 595 -5.19 19.34 -6.52
N GLY A 596 -4.93 20.35 -7.36
CA GLY A 596 -4.59 21.69 -6.90
C GLY A 596 -5.74 22.35 -6.14
N GLU A 597 -5.43 23.15 -5.13
CA GLU A 597 -6.39 24.00 -4.43
C GLU A 597 -6.75 25.21 -5.31
N GLY A 598 -8.00 25.65 -5.22
CA GLY A 598 -8.47 26.81 -5.99
C GLY A 598 -9.93 27.12 -5.75
N ASP A 599 -10.32 28.36 -6.01
CA ASP A 599 -11.70 28.83 -5.80
C ASP A 599 -12.70 28.34 -6.87
N ALA A 600 -12.21 27.88 -8.04
CA ALA A 600 -13.04 27.47 -9.16
C ALA A 600 -12.35 26.38 -10.00
N VAL A 601 -12.06 25.25 -9.39
CA VAL A 601 -11.44 24.10 -10.06
C VAL A 601 -12.47 23.42 -10.94
N ASP A 602 -12.14 23.21 -12.21
CA ASP A 602 -13.01 22.53 -13.17
C ASP A 602 -13.15 21.04 -12.83
N PHE A 603 -14.35 20.51 -12.95
CA PHE A 603 -14.59 19.07 -12.93
C PHE A 603 -15.50 18.66 -14.08
N THR A 604 -15.35 17.42 -14.54
CA THR A 604 -16.17 16.83 -15.58
C THR A 604 -16.64 15.44 -15.17
N ILE A 605 -17.84 15.07 -15.60
CA ILE A 605 -18.41 13.73 -15.49
C ILE A 605 -18.72 13.28 -16.91
N ASN A 606 -18.07 12.23 -17.37
CA ASN A 606 -18.28 11.66 -18.70
C ASN A 606 -19.07 10.35 -18.57
N ASN A 607 -20.28 10.33 -19.07
CA ASN A 607 -21.17 9.18 -19.15
C ASN A 607 -21.17 8.66 -20.58
N ASN A 608 -20.27 7.72 -20.91
CA ASN A 608 -20.18 7.10 -22.24
C ASN A 608 -20.13 8.14 -23.38
N GLY A 609 -19.41 9.23 -23.20
CA GLY A 609 -19.26 10.32 -24.19
C GLY A 609 -20.17 11.52 -23.97
N VAL A 610 -21.19 11.44 -23.12
CA VAL A 610 -21.99 12.61 -22.69
C VAL A 610 -21.28 13.27 -21.50
N GLN A 611 -20.77 14.47 -21.70
CA GLN A 611 -20.02 15.20 -20.68
C GLN A 611 -20.90 16.21 -19.93
N SER A 612 -20.94 16.12 -18.62
CA SER A 612 -21.43 17.16 -17.69
C SER A 612 -20.23 17.84 -17.03
N ALA A 613 -20.26 19.13 -16.87
CA ALA A 613 -19.16 19.90 -16.30
C ALA A 613 -19.64 20.82 -15.19
N GLY A 614 -18.72 21.30 -14.36
CA GLY A 614 -18.98 22.30 -13.33
C GLY A 614 -17.67 22.78 -12.69
N LYS A 615 -17.81 23.66 -11.70
CA LYS A 615 -16.70 24.20 -10.94
C LYS A 615 -16.91 23.96 -9.44
N VAL A 616 -15.82 23.73 -8.73
CA VAL A 616 -15.83 23.51 -7.27
C VAL A 616 -14.65 24.21 -6.61
N LYS A 617 -14.90 24.80 -5.45
CA LYS A 617 -13.83 25.33 -4.60
C LYS A 617 -13.17 24.18 -3.83
N ILE A 618 -11.86 24.02 -4.01
CA ILE A 618 -11.06 23.00 -3.34
C ILE A 618 -10.07 23.67 -2.39
N ILE A 619 -10.07 23.20 -1.15
CA ILE A 619 -9.16 23.62 -0.09
C ILE A 619 -8.51 22.40 0.58
N ALA A 620 -7.49 22.61 1.39
CA ALA A 620 -6.81 21.53 2.09
C ALA A 620 -7.79 20.69 2.93
N ALA A 621 -8.63 21.34 3.74
CA ALA A 621 -9.57 20.67 4.61
C ALA A 621 -10.92 21.43 4.69
N ALA A 622 -12.01 20.71 4.40
CA ALA A 622 -13.40 21.14 4.57
C ALA A 622 -14.16 19.99 5.27
N PRO A 623 -14.21 19.98 6.62
CA PRO A 623 -14.73 18.85 7.36
C PRO A 623 -16.24 18.68 7.22
N GLY A 624 -16.70 17.43 7.10
CA GLY A 624 -18.09 17.04 7.17
C GLY A 624 -18.28 15.76 7.98
N ILE A 625 -19.19 15.75 8.95
CA ILE A 625 -19.53 14.60 9.77
C ILE A 625 -20.70 13.87 9.13
N PHE A 626 -20.58 12.55 8.91
CA PHE A 626 -21.69 11.71 8.49
C PHE A 626 -22.73 11.61 9.61
N SER A 627 -24.00 11.74 9.25
CA SER A 627 -25.11 11.46 10.16
C SER A 627 -25.62 10.04 9.96
N ALA A 628 -26.15 9.44 11.02
CA ALA A 628 -26.78 8.13 10.96
C ALA A 628 -28.04 8.10 10.07
N THR A 629 -28.64 9.25 9.84
CA THR A 629 -29.80 9.44 8.96
C THR A 629 -29.43 9.74 7.52
N GLY A 630 -28.15 9.99 7.22
CA GLY A 630 -27.66 10.28 5.89
C GLY A 630 -28.02 11.68 5.35
N ASP A 631 -28.54 12.57 6.18
CA ASP A 631 -29.02 13.91 5.81
C ASP A 631 -28.07 15.04 6.24
N GLY A 632 -26.90 14.70 6.77
CA GLY A 632 -25.92 15.64 7.32
C GLY A 632 -26.36 16.34 8.62
N LYS A 633 -27.46 15.89 9.20
CA LYS A 633 -28.06 16.39 10.46
C LYS A 633 -28.36 15.21 11.36
N GLY A 634 -29.05 15.38 12.48
CA GLY A 634 -29.41 14.28 13.37
C GLY A 634 -28.22 13.57 14.03
N PRO A 635 -28.40 12.28 14.47
CA PRO A 635 -27.35 11.58 15.19
C PRO A 635 -26.09 11.40 14.37
N ALA A 636 -24.91 11.62 14.96
CA ALA A 636 -23.63 11.43 14.31
C ALA A 636 -23.39 9.96 13.97
N ALA A 637 -22.79 9.70 12.82
CA ALA A 637 -22.20 8.39 12.52
C ALA A 637 -20.93 8.23 13.37
N ALA A 638 -21.11 7.69 14.58
CA ALA A 638 -20.06 7.56 15.56
C ALA A 638 -20.12 6.23 16.28
N GLN A 639 -19.02 5.87 16.93
CA GLN A 639 -18.91 4.69 17.78
C GLN A 639 -18.26 5.08 19.11
N CYS A 640 -18.65 4.37 20.15
CA CYS A 640 -18.09 4.53 21.49
C CYS A 640 -17.12 3.40 21.76
N GLY A 641 -15.92 3.70 22.09
CA GLY A 641 -14.89 2.76 22.51
C GLY A 641 -14.38 3.13 23.91
N ALA A 642 -13.62 2.24 24.48
CA ALA A 642 -12.80 2.54 25.62
C ALA A 642 -11.41 1.98 25.38
N VAL A 643 -10.40 2.68 25.86
CA VAL A 643 -9.00 2.24 25.82
C VAL A 643 -8.50 2.20 27.24
N ALA A 644 -8.01 1.04 27.66
CA ALA A 644 -7.34 0.91 28.96
C ALA A 644 -5.97 1.62 28.94
N PRO A 645 -5.42 2.02 30.10
CA PRO A 645 -4.13 2.68 30.19
C PRO A 645 -2.96 1.90 29.56
N ASP A 646 -3.11 0.58 29.40
CA ASP A 646 -2.14 -0.28 28.74
C ASP A 646 -2.30 -0.38 27.22
N GLY A 647 -3.25 0.39 26.65
CA GLY A 647 -3.51 0.43 25.22
C GLY A 647 -4.47 -0.64 24.70
N MET A 648 -5.03 -1.49 25.55
CA MET A 648 -6.08 -2.45 25.10
C MET A 648 -7.36 -1.72 24.74
N SER A 649 -7.88 -1.99 23.53
CA SER A 649 -9.12 -1.42 23.01
C SER A 649 -10.31 -2.36 23.22
N PHE A 650 -11.46 -1.79 23.50
CA PHE A 650 -12.72 -2.49 23.71
C PHE A 650 -13.57 -2.52 22.45
N PRO A 651 -14.49 -3.48 22.31
CA PRO A 651 -15.43 -3.49 21.17
C PRO A 651 -16.18 -2.17 21.07
N LEU A 652 -16.24 -1.63 19.86
CA LEU A 652 -16.96 -0.41 19.56
C LEU A 652 -18.46 -0.63 19.65
N THR A 653 -19.17 0.29 20.32
CA THR A 653 -20.65 0.31 20.43
C THR A 653 -21.19 1.58 19.79
N VAL A 654 -22.47 1.60 19.46
CA VAL A 654 -23.12 2.80 18.92
C VAL A 654 -23.56 3.75 20.04
N PRO A 655 -23.65 5.08 19.79
CA PRO A 655 -24.23 6.01 20.75
C PRO A 655 -25.68 5.64 21.17
N PRO A 656 -26.11 5.98 22.42
CA PRO A 656 -25.45 6.88 23.39
C PRO A 656 -24.22 6.25 24.05
N CYS A 657 -23.13 7.06 24.12
CA CYS A 657 -21.86 6.64 24.65
C CYS A 657 -21.83 6.67 26.18
N SER A 658 -21.23 5.65 26.80
CA SER A 658 -20.82 5.75 28.20
C SER A 658 -19.56 6.59 28.31
N VAL A 659 -19.55 7.53 29.23
CA VAL A 659 -18.38 8.33 29.56
C VAL A 659 -17.54 7.58 30.58
N GLY A 660 -16.27 7.41 30.32
CA GLY A 660 -15.32 6.76 31.22
C GLY A 660 -14.98 7.60 32.44
N ASN A 661 -14.03 7.15 33.23
CA ASN A 661 -13.48 7.85 34.40
C ASN A 661 -11.98 8.08 34.21
N GLU A 662 -11.32 8.59 35.25
CA GLU A 662 -9.88 8.86 35.25
C GLU A 662 -9.00 7.62 35.02
N SER A 663 -9.56 6.43 35.16
CA SER A 663 -8.88 5.14 35.02
C SER A 663 -9.22 4.39 33.71
N LEU A 664 -10.28 4.79 33.01
CA LEU A 664 -10.73 4.18 31.76
C LEU A 664 -11.19 5.30 30.83
N PHE A 665 -10.37 5.60 29.84
CA PHE A 665 -10.68 6.63 28.87
C PHE A 665 -11.70 6.13 27.86
N SER A 666 -12.92 6.64 27.93
CA SER A 666 -13.88 6.42 26.85
C SER A 666 -13.50 7.27 25.64
N THR A 667 -13.48 6.63 24.49
CA THR A 667 -13.16 7.26 23.21
C THR A 667 -14.40 7.33 22.35
N LEU A 668 -14.71 8.50 21.82
CA LEU A 668 -15.67 8.69 20.76
C LEU A 668 -14.92 8.61 19.42
N VAL A 669 -15.33 7.69 18.57
CA VAL A 669 -14.84 7.53 17.21
C VAL A 669 -15.88 8.15 16.27
N ILE A 670 -15.49 9.22 15.59
CA ILE A 670 -16.35 9.99 14.69
C ILE A 670 -15.94 9.67 13.26
N TYR A 671 -16.91 9.43 12.41
CA TYR A 671 -16.70 9.21 10.97
C TYR A 671 -17.23 10.36 10.13
N GLY A 672 -16.45 10.72 9.13
CA GLY A 672 -16.80 11.79 8.22
C GLY A 672 -15.82 11.88 7.05
N THR A 673 -15.65 13.05 6.48
CA THR A 673 -14.75 13.27 5.36
C THR A 673 -14.25 14.71 5.31
N GLY A 674 -13.10 14.93 4.69
CA GLY A 674 -12.59 16.26 4.36
C GLY A 674 -11.71 16.91 5.42
N TRP A 675 -11.20 16.19 6.42
CA TRP A 675 -10.29 16.76 7.43
C TRP A 675 -8.89 16.14 7.48
N ARG A 676 -8.60 15.09 6.69
CA ARG A 676 -7.30 14.38 6.71
C ARG A 676 -6.07 15.25 6.45
N ASN A 677 -6.25 16.37 5.75
CA ASN A 677 -5.17 17.29 5.39
C ASN A 677 -5.10 18.54 6.31
N ALA A 678 -5.89 18.58 7.38
CA ALA A 678 -5.83 19.67 8.34
C ALA A 678 -4.56 19.57 9.20
N SER A 679 -3.88 20.69 9.41
CA SER A 679 -2.69 20.75 10.28
C SER A 679 -3.05 20.66 11.77
N SER A 680 -4.26 21.08 12.16
CA SER A 680 -4.82 20.96 13.50
C SER A 680 -6.34 20.88 13.44
N LEU A 681 -6.91 20.22 14.45
CA LEU A 681 -8.36 19.99 14.52
C LEU A 681 -8.84 20.11 15.97
N GLN A 682 -10.06 20.59 16.13
CA GLN A 682 -10.79 20.60 17.38
C GLN A 682 -12.17 19.97 17.19
N VAL A 683 -12.67 19.35 18.25
CA VAL A 683 -14.04 18.81 18.32
C VAL A 683 -14.84 19.60 19.33
N LYS A 684 -15.97 20.13 18.90
CA LYS A 684 -16.94 20.76 19.81
C LYS A 684 -18.07 19.78 20.12
N ILE A 685 -18.33 19.58 21.40
CA ILE A 685 -19.44 18.76 21.90
C ILE A 685 -20.21 19.61 22.91
N GLY A 686 -21.35 20.14 22.50
CA GLY A 686 -22.04 21.18 23.29
C GLY A 686 -21.12 22.36 23.54
N ASP A 687 -20.89 22.68 24.83
CA ASP A 687 -20.03 23.78 25.24
C ASP A 687 -18.55 23.40 25.37
N GLN A 688 -18.21 22.12 25.16
CA GLN A 688 -16.84 21.66 25.31
C GLN A 688 -16.10 21.67 23.99
N THR A 689 -14.82 22.07 24.06
CA THR A 689 -13.87 21.98 22.94
C THR A 689 -12.77 21.00 23.33
N LEU A 690 -12.64 19.90 22.56
CA LEU A 690 -11.71 18.81 22.83
C LEU A 690 -10.69 18.70 21.69
N THR A 691 -9.47 18.29 22.04
CA THR A 691 -8.44 17.96 21.05
C THR A 691 -8.52 16.47 20.74
N PRO A 692 -8.59 16.06 19.45
CA PRO A 692 -8.62 14.67 19.10
C PRO A 692 -7.27 13.99 19.39
N ALA A 693 -7.32 12.75 19.88
CA ALA A 693 -6.15 11.90 20.05
C ALA A 693 -5.66 11.33 18.70
N PHE A 694 -6.58 11.20 17.74
CA PHE A 694 -6.30 10.82 16.36
C PHE A 694 -7.28 11.55 15.44
N ALA A 695 -6.78 12.04 14.30
CA ALA A 695 -7.60 12.55 13.23
C ALA A 695 -6.89 12.33 11.90
N GLY A 696 -7.53 11.68 10.95
CA GLY A 696 -6.92 11.37 9.66
C GLY A 696 -7.74 10.43 8.81
N ALA A 697 -7.12 9.92 7.74
CA ALA A 697 -7.74 8.96 6.84
C ALA A 697 -8.04 7.63 7.58
N GLN A 698 -9.20 7.06 7.31
CA GLN A 698 -9.54 5.72 7.78
C GLN A 698 -8.82 4.68 6.90
N PRO A 699 -8.05 3.74 7.48
CA PRO A 699 -7.14 2.89 6.69
C PRO A 699 -7.81 1.98 5.67
N ASN A 700 -9.06 1.54 5.92
CA ASN A 700 -9.74 0.54 5.10
C ASN A 700 -10.76 1.12 4.10
N PHE A 701 -11.02 2.43 4.13
CA PHE A 701 -12.02 3.07 3.28
C PHE A 701 -11.49 4.38 2.68
N GLN A 702 -11.33 4.40 1.37
CA GLN A 702 -10.86 5.58 0.65
C GLN A 702 -11.86 6.73 0.78
N GLY A 703 -11.36 7.92 1.02
CA GLY A 703 -12.18 9.12 1.18
C GLY A 703 -12.81 9.29 2.57
N LEU A 704 -12.95 8.22 3.36
CA LEU A 704 -13.47 8.27 4.72
C LEU A 704 -12.38 8.76 5.68
N ASP A 705 -12.75 9.70 6.55
CA ASP A 705 -11.91 10.18 7.64
C ASP A 705 -12.44 9.66 8.97
N GLN A 706 -11.53 9.43 9.89
CA GLN A 706 -11.79 9.00 11.25
C GLN A 706 -11.17 9.97 12.24
N MET A 707 -11.88 10.22 13.33
CA MET A 707 -11.40 11.03 14.45
C MET A 707 -11.70 10.33 15.77
N ASN A 708 -10.70 10.24 16.64
CA ASN A 708 -10.82 9.65 17.96
C ASN A 708 -10.67 10.73 19.01
N VAL A 709 -11.68 10.88 19.88
CA VAL A 709 -11.73 11.91 20.93
C VAL A 709 -11.92 11.25 22.28
N THR A 710 -11.06 11.59 23.24
CA THR A 710 -11.24 11.18 24.63
C THR A 710 -12.37 11.99 25.25
N LEU A 711 -13.37 11.31 25.79
CA LEU A 711 -14.53 11.92 26.43
C LEU A 711 -14.21 12.36 27.85
N THR A 712 -14.73 13.51 28.25
CA THR A 712 -14.58 14.05 29.60
C THR A 712 -15.81 13.74 30.45
N LYS A 713 -15.62 13.65 31.78
CA LYS A 713 -16.68 13.29 32.74
C LYS A 713 -17.88 14.23 32.71
N GLU A 714 -17.66 15.49 32.32
CA GLU A 714 -18.69 16.55 32.26
C GLU A 714 -19.74 16.26 31.17
N LEU A 715 -19.48 15.34 30.25
CA LEU A 715 -20.41 14.93 29.21
C LEU A 715 -21.40 13.85 29.70
N ALA A 716 -21.13 13.22 30.86
CA ALA A 716 -21.97 12.13 31.36
C ALA A 716 -23.43 12.60 31.59
N GLY A 717 -24.39 11.86 31.09
CA GLY A 717 -25.83 12.12 31.19
C GLY A 717 -26.35 13.26 30.33
N LYS A 718 -25.51 13.93 29.58
CA LYS A 718 -25.95 14.94 28.61
C LYS A 718 -26.47 14.28 27.33
N SER A 719 -27.58 14.78 26.83
CA SER A 719 -28.23 14.25 25.64
C SER A 719 -28.44 15.34 24.60
N ASP A 720 -28.52 14.92 23.33
CA ASP A 720 -28.84 15.77 22.18
C ASP A 720 -27.91 16.98 22.00
N LEU A 721 -26.63 16.80 22.36
CA LEU A 721 -25.62 17.82 22.20
C LEU A 721 -25.23 17.98 20.73
N ASP A 722 -24.93 19.22 20.32
CA ASP A 722 -24.31 19.51 19.03
C ASP A 722 -22.88 18.97 19.02
N LEU A 723 -22.55 18.26 17.94
CA LEU A 723 -21.21 17.78 17.63
C LEU A 723 -20.74 18.42 16.34
N SER A 724 -19.62 19.12 16.35
CA SER A 724 -18.96 19.66 15.16
C SER A 724 -17.45 19.54 15.22
N ILE A 725 -16.80 19.60 14.06
CA ILE A 725 -15.36 19.59 13.88
C ILE A 725 -14.93 20.96 13.38
N VAL A 726 -13.87 21.51 13.96
CA VAL A 726 -13.34 22.84 13.64
C VAL A 726 -11.90 22.73 13.18
N VAL A 727 -11.58 23.29 12.02
CA VAL A 727 -10.22 23.61 11.59
C VAL A 727 -9.91 25.03 12.11
N PRO A 728 -9.03 25.19 13.10
CA PRO A 728 -8.79 26.48 13.77
C PRO A 728 -7.82 27.36 12.96
N LEU A 729 -8.32 27.94 11.88
CA LEU A 729 -7.62 28.94 11.07
C LEU A 729 -7.96 30.38 11.55
N THR A 730 -7.35 31.40 10.93
CA THR A 730 -7.70 32.81 11.15
C THR A 730 -9.21 33.03 10.96
N THR A 731 -9.79 32.41 9.91
CA THR A 731 -11.24 32.23 9.76
C THR A 731 -11.51 30.73 9.94
N PRO A 732 -12.08 30.31 11.07
CA PRO A 732 -12.30 28.90 11.34
C PRO A 732 -13.25 28.26 10.33
N ILE A 733 -12.96 27.04 9.92
CA ILE A 733 -13.84 26.22 9.09
C ILE A 733 -14.50 25.20 10.00
N GLU A 734 -15.82 25.26 10.14
CA GLU A 734 -16.60 24.35 10.96
C GLU A 734 -17.43 23.41 10.09
N SER A 735 -17.49 22.12 10.48
CA SER A 735 -18.34 21.13 9.84
C SER A 735 -19.84 21.40 10.03
N ASN A 736 -20.68 20.60 9.39
CA ASN A 736 -22.07 20.47 9.80
C ASN A 736 -22.17 20.07 11.27
N LYS A 737 -23.33 20.38 11.90
CA LYS A 737 -23.66 19.99 13.26
C LYS A 737 -24.51 18.73 13.24
N THR A 738 -24.02 17.70 13.88
CA THR A 738 -24.75 16.45 14.15
C THR A 738 -25.04 16.34 15.63
N LYS A 739 -25.85 15.36 16.04
CA LYS A 739 -26.27 15.17 17.41
C LYS A 739 -25.55 13.98 18.06
N ILE A 740 -25.24 14.14 19.36
CA ILE A 740 -24.63 13.06 20.17
C ILE A 740 -25.23 13.06 21.57
N SER A 741 -25.38 11.86 22.14
CA SER A 741 -25.89 11.68 23.51
C SER A 741 -24.97 10.78 24.32
N PHE A 742 -24.95 11.02 25.61
CA PHE A 742 -24.12 10.30 26.58
C PHE A 742 -24.98 9.72 27.68
N LEU A 743 -24.70 8.47 28.06
CA LEU A 743 -25.35 7.83 29.19
C LEU A 743 -24.93 8.49 30.51
N PRO A 744 -25.85 8.67 31.47
CA PRO A 744 -25.47 8.99 32.80
C PRO A 744 -24.59 7.88 33.37
N PHE A 745 -23.55 8.22 34.08
CA PHE A 745 -22.78 7.23 34.80
C PHE A 745 -23.59 6.76 36.03
N GLN A 746 -24.29 5.63 35.86
CA GLN A 746 -25.03 4.99 36.90
C GLN A 746 -24.47 3.58 37.12
N GLU A 747 -23.98 3.30 38.32
CA GLU A 747 -23.66 1.96 38.76
C GLU A 747 -24.94 1.13 38.85
N SER A 748 -25.04 0.08 38.08
CA SER A 748 -26.22 -0.78 38.01
C SER A 748 -26.18 -1.93 39.04
N PHE A 749 -24.98 -2.20 39.57
CA PHE A 749 -24.71 -3.25 40.55
C PHE A 749 -23.42 -2.95 41.31
N THR A 750 -23.15 -3.64 42.40
CA THR A 750 -21.90 -3.58 43.15
C THR A 750 -21.07 -4.81 42.91
N VAL A 751 -19.73 -4.67 42.95
CA VAL A 751 -18.77 -5.75 42.87
C VAL A 751 -18.08 -5.96 44.19
N ALA A 752 -18.08 -7.21 44.66
CA ALA A 752 -17.46 -7.57 45.91
C ALA A 752 -16.51 -8.77 45.76
N ASN A 753 -15.60 -8.92 46.72
CA ASN A 753 -14.79 -10.12 46.86
C ASN A 753 -15.68 -11.35 47.01
N GLY A 754 -15.51 -12.42 46.21
CA GLY A 754 -16.41 -13.56 46.15
C GLY A 754 -16.38 -14.47 47.40
N ALA A 755 -15.43 -14.26 48.32
CA ALA A 755 -15.35 -15.00 49.57
C ALA A 755 -15.80 -14.17 50.77
N SER A 756 -15.36 -12.93 50.92
CA SER A 756 -15.68 -12.08 52.04
C SER A 756 -16.97 -11.29 51.88
N PHE A 757 -17.47 -11.15 50.64
CA PHE A 757 -18.57 -10.25 50.24
C PHE A 757 -18.31 -8.75 50.57
N GLU A 758 -17.06 -8.41 50.81
CA GLU A 758 -16.69 -7.00 51.00
C GLU A 758 -16.65 -6.30 49.63
N VAL A 759 -17.43 -5.21 49.57
CA VAL A 759 -17.51 -4.36 48.35
C VAL A 759 -16.26 -3.50 48.24
N GLY A 760 -15.79 -3.29 47.01
CA GLY A 760 -14.82 -2.23 46.75
C GLY A 760 -13.48 -2.73 46.20
N SER A 761 -13.01 -3.95 46.52
CA SER A 761 -11.78 -4.45 45.93
C SER A 761 -11.79 -5.93 45.62
N VAL A 762 -11.09 -6.30 44.55
CA VAL A 762 -10.83 -7.66 44.10
C VAL A 762 -9.39 -7.79 43.66
N ALA A 763 -8.92 -9.01 43.34
CA ALA A 763 -7.57 -9.25 42.83
C ALA A 763 -7.59 -10.03 41.49
N PRO A 764 -6.57 -9.92 40.64
CA PRO A 764 -6.46 -10.73 39.44
C PRO A 764 -6.45 -12.23 39.81
N GLY A 765 -7.23 -13.04 39.08
CA GLY A 765 -7.43 -14.46 39.33
C GLY A 765 -8.34 -14.80 40.50
N SER A 766 -8.83 -13.82 41.28
CA SER A 766 -9.71 -14.08 42.43
C SER A 766 -11.18 -14.28 42.02
N SER A 767 -11.93 -14.97 42.89
CA SER A 767 -13.40 -15.03 42.82
C SER A 767 -13.98 -13.65 43.17
N ALA A 768 -14.96 -13.20 42.37
CA ALA A 768 -15.71 -11.98 42.61
C ALA A 768 -17.20 -12.24 42.41
N ILE A 769 -18.02 -11.40 43.05
CA ILE A 769 -19.48 -11.43 42.91
C ILE A 769 -19.99 -10.04 42.53
N GLY A 770 -20.76 -9.96 41.44
CA GLY A 770 -21.58 -8.80 41.11
C GLY A 770 -22.95 -8.94 41.73
N GLN A 771 -23.42 -7.94 42.49
CA GLN A 771 -24.70 -7.94 43.17
C GLN A 771 -25.55 -6.74 42.74
N GLY A 772 -26.76 -7.00 42.26
CA GLY A 772 -27.67 -5.98 41.74
C GLY A 772 -28.97 -6.55 41.27
N MET A 773 -29.67 -5.89 40.37
CA MET A 773 -30.93 -6.37 39.78
C MET A 773 -30.75 -6.57 38.26
N ASN A 774 -31.52 -7.50 37.71
CA ASN A 774 -31.53 -7.80 36.27
C ASN A 774 -30.17 -8.29 35.70
N LEU A 775 -29.31 -8.87 36.55
CA LEU A 775 -28.00 -9.37 36.16
C LEU A 775 -28.08 -10.62 35.28
N ALA A 776 -29.17 -11.40 35.43
CA ALA A 776 -29.49 -12.51 34.55
C ALA A 776 -31.04 -12.66 34.46
N ASN A 777 -31.53 -13.34 33.42
CA ASN A 777 -32.95 -13.59 33.24
C ASN A 777 -33.42 -14.81 34.05
N SER A 778 -32.50 -15.68 34.46
CA SER A 778 -32.76 -16.87 35.25
C SER A 778 -31.56 -17.26 36.09
N THR A 779 -31.79 -18.09 37.11
CA THR A 779 -30.71 -18.69 37.90
C THR A 779 -30.14 -19.88 37.14
N ALA A 780 -28.85 -19.89 36.92
CA ALA A 780 -28.12 -20.98 36.28
C ALA A 780 -26.70 -21.13 36.87
N SER A 781 -26.23 -22.35 36.92
CA SER A 781 -24.87 -22.71 37.22
C SER A 781 -24.41 -23.78 36.23
N GLY A 782 -23.16 -23.85 35.92
CA GLY A 782 -22.60 -24.79 34.98
C GLY A 782 -21.09 -24.94 35.13
N PRO A 783 -20.45 -25.71 34.26
CA PRO A 783 -18.99 -25.69 34.17
C PRO A 783 -18.51 -24.25 33.95
N PRO A 784 -17.42 -23.84 34.60
CA PRO A 784 -16.86 -22.48 34.42
C PRO A 784 -16.64 -22.14 32.96
N GLY A 785 -17.20 -21.02 32.50
CA GLY A 785 -17.19 -20.62 31.09
C GLY A 785 -17.34 -19.11 30.93
N LEU A 786 -17.11 -18.62 29.73
CA LEU A 786 -17.21 -17.18 29.37
C LEU A 786 -18.67 -16.71 29.22
N GLU A 787 -19.62 -17.66 29.21
CA GLU A 787 -21.06 -17.36 29.13
C GLU A 787 -21.86 -18.42 29.91
N ILE A 788 -22.84 -18.00 30.70
CA ILE A 788 -23.82 -18.85 31.34
C ILE A 788 -25.20 -18.20 31.13
N ALA A 789 -26.18 -18.98 30.62
CA ALA A 789 -27.55 -18.53 30.36
C ALA A 789 -27.67 -17.19 29.59
N GLY A 790 -26.74 -16.94 28.60
CA GLY A 790 -26.67 -15.71 27.80
C GLY A 790 -26.07 -14.51 28.51
N VAL A 791 -25.55 -14.72 29.74
CA VAL A 791 -24.86 -13.69 30.50
C VAL A 791 -23.34 -13.79 30.24
N ARG A 792 -22.69 -12.65 30.00
CA ARG A 792 -21.25 -12.48 29.89
C ARG A 792 -20.80 -11.39 30.83
N VAL A 793 -19.61 -11.52 31.40
CA VAL A 793 -18.95 -10.49 32.20
C VAL A 793 -17.61 -10.13 31.60
N ASN A 794 -17.32 -8.84 31.52
CA ASN A 794 -15.99 -8.32 31.18
C ASN A 794 -15.47 -7.46 32.34
N VAL A 795 -14.21 -7.67 32.70
CA VAL A 795 -13.49 -6.84 33.65
C VAL A 795 -12.34 -6.14 32.93
N ALA A 796 -12.31 -4.84 32.92
CA ALA A 796 -11.36 -4.08 32.08
C ALA A 796 -11.42 -4.50 30.58
N GLY A 797 -12.61 -4.94 30.08
CA GLY A 797 -12.83 -5.48 28.73
C GLY A 797 -12.33 -6.89 28.49
N ILE A 798 -11.66 -7.50 29.45
CA ILE A 798 -11.23 -8.90 29.37
C ILE A 798 -12.40 -9.79 29.78
N PRO A 799 -12.80 -10.79 28.99
CA PRO A 799 -13.85 -11.72 29.34
C PRO A 799 -13.53 -12.49 30.63
N ALA A 800 -14.43 -12.43 31.61
CA ALA A 800 -14.31 -13.13 32.88
C ALA A 800 -14.95 -14.54 32.80
N THR A 801 -14.37 -15.51 33.48
CA THR A 801 -14.95 -16.84 33.65
C THR A 801 -16.08 -16.79 34.65
N LEU A 802 -17.30 -17.17 34.24
CA LEU A 802 -18.47 -17.25 35.09
C LEU A 802 -18.56 -18.63 35.78
N THR A 803 -19.06 -18.63 37.02
CA THR A 803 -19.36 -19.86 37.77
C THR A 803 -20.84 -20.04 38.04
N SER A 804 -21.60 -18.97 38.21
CA SER A 804 -23.07 -18.99 38.29
C SER A 804 -23.65 -17.61 38.04
N VAL A 805 -24.91 -17.56 37.66
CA VAL A 805 -25.68 -16.34 37.43
C VAL A 805 -27.07 -16.47 38.04
N SER A 806 -27.61 -15.33 38.48
CA SER A 806 -29.00 -15.20 38.91
C SER A 806 -29.49 -13.77 38.64
N PRO A 807 -30.78 -13.48 38.72
CA PRO A 807 -31.30 -12.12 38.56
C PRO A 807 -30.67 -11.08 39.46
N THR A 808 -30.13 -11.49 40.62
CA THR A 808 -29.54 -10.60 41.63
C THR A 808 -28.05 -10.78 41.86
N ALA A 809 -27.43 -11.80 41.28
CA ALA A 809 -25.99 -12.02 41.48
C ALA A 809 -25.35 -12.71 40.27
N VAL A 810 -24.13 -12.33 39.98
CA VAL A 810 -23.27 -13.00 39.00
C VAL A 810 -21.92 -13.29 39.65
N ASN A 811 -21.55 -14.57 39.73
CA ASN A 811 -20.27 -15.03 40.27
C ASN A 811 -19.29 -15.26 39.12
N PHE A 812 -18.14 -14.61 39.22
CA PHE A 812 -17.14 -14.68 38.19
C PHE A 812 -15.72 -14.67 38.77
N VAL A 813 -14.76 -15.04 37.94
CA VAL A 813 -13.34 -14.96 38.27
C VAL A 813 -12.75 -13.76 37.55
N VAL A 814 -12.10 -12.85 38.28
CA VAL A 814 -11.39 -11.71 37.72
C VAL A 814 -10.28 -12.25 36.81
N PRO A 815 -10.22 -11.89 35.53
CA PRO A 815 -9.17 -12.39 34.66
C PRO A 815 -7.76 -12.09 35.20
N GLN A 816 -6.86 -13.06 35.10
CA GLN A 816 -5.51 -12.96 35.66
C GLN A 816 -4.69 -11.83 34.98
N GLU A 817 -5.04 -11.50 33.74
CA GLU A 817 -4.41 -10.49 32.91
C GLU A 817 -4.78 -9.06 33.31
N VAL A 818 -5.83 -8.87 34.10
CA VAL A 818 -6.27 -7.56 34.60
C VAL A 818 -5.21 -6.99 35.50
N LYS A 819 -4.69 -5.81 35.14
CA LYS A 819 -3.68 -5.12 35.95
C LYS A 819 -4.34 -4.41 37.15
N PRO A 820 -3.69 -4.38 38.32
CA PRO A 820 -4.17 -3.63 39.47
C PRO A 820 -4.34 -2.16 39.15
N PHE A 821 -5.55 -1.62 39.38
CA PHE A 821 -5.86 -0.21 39.21
C PHE A 821 -7.15 0.18 39.96
N ASN A 822 -7.31 1.45 40.26
CA ASN A 822 -8.49 1.96 40.96
C ASN A 822 -9.69 2.09 40.01
N LEU A 823 -10.88 1.68 40.43
CA LEU A 823 -12.15 1.88 39.72
C LEU A 823 -12.18 1.34 38.28
N ILE A 824 -11.77 0.11 38.13
CA ILE A 824 -11.90 -0.64 36.86
C ILE A 824 -13.37 -0.93 36.56
N GLU A 825 -13.78 -0.75 35.29
CA GLU A 825 -15.13 -1.05 34.86
C GLU A 825 -15.38 -2.57 34.79
N VAL A 826 -16.51 -2.98 35.33
CA VAL A 826 -17.08 -4.32 35.19
C VAL A 826 -18.38 -4.21 34.41
N VAL A 827 -18.47 -4.92 33.30
CA VAL A 827 -19.64 -4.91 32.42
C VAL A 827 -20.30 -6.29 32.44
N VAL A 828 -21.56 -6.32 32.78
CA VAL A 828 -22.42 -7.49 32.63
C VAL A 828 -23.30 -7.29 31.41
N ASN A 829 -23.25 -8.23 30.48
CA ASN A 829 -24.16 -8.30 29.33
C ASN A 829 -25.15 -9.45 29.56
N ASN A 830 -26.39 -9.09 29.91
CA ASN A 830 -27.48 -10.01 30.06
C ASN A 830 -28.33 -10.03 28.78
N ASN A 831 -28.05 -10.95 27.87
CA ASN A 831 -28.80 -11.13 26.60
C ASN A 831 -29.01 -9.81 25.84
N GLY A 832 -27.96 -8.93 25.79
CA GLY A 832 -28.00 -7.64 25.12
C GLY A 832 -28.28 -6.47 26.05
N THR A 833 -28.79 -6.67 27.27
CA THR A 833 -28.89 -5.60 28.27
C THR A 833 -27.53 -5.39 28.94
N ILE A 834 -27.00 -4.19 28.84
CA ILE A 834 -25.67 -3.83 29.37
C ILE A 834 -25.83 -3.16 30.73
N LEU A 835 -25.24 -3.77 31.74
CA LEU A 835 -25.16 -3.26 33.12
C LEU A 835 -23.70 -2.97 33.44
N ARG A 836 -23.43 -1.91 34.19
CA ARG A 836 -22.08 -1.43 34.47
C ARG A 836 -21.86 -1.17 35.94
N SER A 837 -20.65 -1.46 36.41
CA SER A 837 -20.19 -1.17 37.76
C SER A 837 -18.69 -0.89 37.72
N ARG A 838 -18.14 -0.51 38.89
CA ARG A 838 -16.70 -0.28 39.07
C ARG A 838 -16.20 -1.03 40.27
N VAL A 839 -14.94 -1.46 40.21
CA VAL A 839 -14.26 -2.11 41.32
C VAL A 839 -12.79 -1.72 41.33
N THR A 840 -12.18 -1.56 42.48
CA THR A 840 -10.74 -1.45 42.59
C THR A 840 -10.10 -2.82 42.45
N VAL A 841 -9.22 -2.99 41.49
CA VAL A 841 -8.41 -4.19 41.37
C VAL A 841 -7.07 -3.96 42.02
N LEU A 842 -6.78 -4.70 43.07
CA LEU A 842 -5.53 -4.65 43.81
C LEU A 842 -4.69 -5.87 43.44
N LYS A 843 -3.36 -5.84 43.62
CA LYS A 843 -2.51 -7.01 43.45
C LYS A 843 -2.98 -8.18 44.35
N THR A 844 -3.39 -7.83 45.56
CA THR A 844 -4.00 -8.74 46.56
C THR A 844 -5.24 -8.16 47.21
N SER A 845 -6.28 -9.01 47.40
CA SER A 845 -7.51 -8.68 48.11
C SER A 845 -8.02 -9.96 48.82
N PRO A 846 -7.41 -10.32 49.97
CA PRO A 846 -7.68 -11.62 50.60
C PRO A 846 -9.07 -11.71 51.19
N GLY A 847 -9.77 -12.82 50.94
CA GLY A 847 -11.06 -13.15 51.53
C GLY A 847 -11.15 -14.64 51.85
N LEU A 848 -11.73 -15.00 52.98
CA LEU A 848 -11.90 -16.35 53.43
C LEU A 848 -13.33 -16.86 53.06
N PHE A 849 -13.43 -18.01 52.41
CA PHE A 849 -14.72 -18.66 52.24
C PHE A 849 -15.26 -19.21 53.58
N THR A 850 -16.55 -19.07 53.79
CA THR A 850 -17.26 -19.56 55.00
C THR A 850 -18.14 -20.75 54.63
N THR A 851 -18.51 -21.53 55.64
CA THR A 851 -19.40 -22.71 55.46
C THR A 851 -20.79 -22.31 54.99
N THR A 852 -21.24 -21.08 55.29
CA THR A 852 -22.52 -20.48 54.90
C THR A 852 -22.44 -19.76 53.54
N ASN A 853 -21.22 -19.54 52.95
CA ASN A 853 -20.99 -18.79 51.72
C ASN A 853 -21.57 -17.37 51.72
N ASP A 854 -21.54 -16.71 52.86
CA ASP A 854 -21.98 -15.32 53.06
C ASP A 854 -20.88 -14.40 53.61
N GLY A 855 -19.66 -14.89 53.71
CA GLY A 855 -18.53 -14.20 54.26
C GLY A 855 -18.57 -13.99 55.76
N ASN A 856 -19.40 -14.79 56.49
CA ASN A 856 -19.52 -14.70 57.95
C ASN A 856 -19.46 -16.10 58.58
N GLY A 857 -19.22 -16.17 59.90
CA GLY A 857 -19.25 -17.42 60.66
C GLY A 857 -18.00 -18.27 60.52
N ARG A 858 -18.16 -19.55 60.29
CA ARG A 858 -17.06 -20.52 60.30
C ARG A 858 -16.35 -20.57 58.95
N VAL A 859 -15.01 -20.59 58.99
CA VAL A 859 -14.17 -20.71 57.77
C VAL A 859 -14.39 -22.08 57.14
N ARG A 860 -14.41 -22.10 55.83
CA ARG A 860 -14.32 -23.31 55.05
C ARG A 860 -12.89 -23.85 55.08
N ALA A 861 -12.70 -24.92 55.83
CA ALA A 861 -11.39 -25.51 56.07
C ALA A 861 -11.44 -27.03 56.12
N GLN A 862 -10.29 -27.65 56.05
CA GLN A 862 -10.07 -29.09 56.19
C GLN A 862 -8.89 -29.33 57.15
N CYS A 863 -9.02 -30.37 57.95
CA CYS A 863 -8.03 -30.84 58.89
C CYS A 863 -7.28 -32.00 58.26
N GLY A 864 -6.02 -31.82 57.95
CA GLY A 864 -5.16 -32.83 57.32
C GLY A 864 -4.36 -33.59 58.34
N ARG A 865 -4.49 -34.89 58.37
CA ARG A 865 -3.67 -35.83 59.18
C ARG A 865 -2.64 -36.52 58.28
N PRO A 866 -1.35 -36.30 58.47
CA PRO A 866 -0.34 -37.07 57.76
C PRO A 866 -0.38 -38.56 58.11
N ASN A 867 -0.36 -39.40 57.08
CA ASN A 867 -0.28 -40.85 57.17
C ASN A 867 1.16 -41.35 57.12
N PRO A 868 1.46 -42.55 57.61
CA PRO A 868 2.81 -43.10 57.53
C PRO A 868 3.35 -43.30 56.11
N ASP A 869 2.52 -43.40 55.11
CA ASP A 869 2.89 -43.49 53.69
C ASP A 869 3.17 -42.12 53.03
N GLY A 870 3.08 -41.04 53.81
CA GLY A 870 3.30 -39.67 53.31
C GLY A 870 2.02 -39.05 52.70
N SER A 871 0.94 -39.74 52.57
CA SER A 871 -0.36 -39.18 52.19
C SER A 871 -0.98 -38.34 53.29
N ILE A 872 -1.98 -37.49 52.97
CA ILE A 872 -2.68 -36.71 53.97
C ILE A 872 -4.19 -37.06 53.89
N THR A 873 -4.75 -37.46 54.99
CA THR A 873 -6.21 -37.66 55.11
C THR A 873 -6.85 -36.38 55.62
N PHE A 874 -7.83 -35.85 54.89
CA PHE A 874 -8.57 -34.62 55.26
C PHE A 874 -9.94 -34.92 55.82
N THR A 875 -10.30 -34.19 56.90
CA THR A 875 -11.64 -34.20 57.55
C THR A 875 -12.13 -32.78 57.79
N ASP A 876 -13.38 -32.59 58.06
CA ASP A 876 -13.93 -31.27 58.41
C ASP A 876 -13.59 -30.89 59.84
N PRO A 877 -13.49 -29.53 60.13
CA PRO A 877 -13.36 -29.05 61.51
C PRO A 877 -14.51 -29.51 62.45
N PRO A 878 -14.24 -29.68 63.72
CA PRO A 878 -13.05 -29.17 64.50
C PRO A 878 -11.81 -29.99 64.30
N CYS A 879 -10.65 -29.29 64.20
CA CYS A 879 -9.33 -29.89 63.86
C CYS A 879 -8.59 -30.35 65.12
N ALA A 880 -8.04 -31.57 65.11
CA ALA A 880 -7.02 -31.98 66.05
C ALA A 880 -5.69 -31.37 65.63
N VAL A 881 -4.90 -30.90 66.55
CA VAL A 881 -3.61 -30.16 66.24
C VAL A 881 -2.46 -31.10 66.01
N GLY A 882 -2.50 -32.35 66.43
CA GLY A 882 -1.39 -33.28 66.41
C GLY A 882 -0.36 -32.99 67.50
N THR A 883 0.85 -33.58 67.34
CA THR A 883 1.97 -33.34 68.24
C THR A 883 3.01 -32.44 67.60
N GLU A 884 3.95 -31.91 68.39
CA GLU A 884 5.02 -31.08 67.90
C GLU A 884 5.93 -31.82 66.87
N ALA A 885 6.12 -33.12 67.11
CA ALA A 885 6.86 -33.97 66.17
C ALA A 885 6.08 -34.36 64.93
N ASN A 886 4.73 -34.47 65.05
CA ASN A 886 3.82 -34.84 63.95
C ASN A 886 2.61 -33.90 63.91
N PRO A 887 2.78 -32.66 63.50
CA PRO A 887 1.72 -31.68 63.45
C PRO A 887 0.70 -32.03 62.34
N ASN A 888 -0.55 -31.89 62.67
CA ASN A 888 -1.62 -31.91 61.66
C ASN A 888 -1.62 -30.65 60.82
N ILE A 889 -2.25 -30.69 59.66
CA ILE A 889 -2.29 -29.60 58.72
C ILE A 889 -3.67 -28.97 58.76
N LEU A 890 -3.69 -27.64 58.80
CA LEU A 890 -4.94 -26.91 58.53
C LEU A 890 -4.90 -26.40 57.09
N ARG A 891 -5.86 -26.80 56.30
CA ARG A 891 -6.11 -26.27 54.96
C ARG A 891 -7.27 -25.30 55.05
N VAL A 892 -7.05 -24.09 54.59
CA VAL A 892 -8.04 -23.02 54.57
C VAL A 892 -8.28 -22.57 53.12
N PHE A 893 -9.56 -22.42 52.77
CA PHE A 893 -9.94 -21.92 51.44
C PHE A 893 -10.38 -20.50 51.43
N GLY A 894 -10.00 -19.80 50.38
CA GLY A 894 -10.37 -18.40 50.17
C GLY A 894 -10.01 -17.94 48.77
N THR A 895 -9.76 -16.61 48.61
CA THR A 895 -9.43 -16.01 47.33
C THR A 895 -8.61 -14.74 47.51
N GLY A 896 -7.86 -14.33 46.49
CA GLY A 896 -7.27 -12.99 46.37
C GLY A 896 -5.90 -12.81 47.00
N TRP A 897 -5.16 -13.88 47.30
CA TRP A 897 -3.77 -13.81 47.77
C TRP A 897 -2.72 -14.47 46.87
N ARG A 898 -3.13 -15.12 45.78
CA ARG A 898 -2.20 -15.85 44.86
C ARG A 898 -1.07 -14.99 44.31
N ASN A 899 -1.28 -13.68 44.22
CA ASN A 899 -0.31 -12.74 43.67
C ASN A 899 0.52 -12.02 44.77
N SER A 900 0.43 -12.47 46.03
CA SER A 900 1.16 -11.86 47.16
C SER A 900 2.65 -12.30 47.19
N ASP A 901 3.47 -11.44 47.79
CA ASP A 901 4.89 -11.74 48.01
C ASP A 901 5.06 -12.62 49.25
N LYS A 902 4.16 -12.50 50.25
CA LYS A 902 4.15 -13.31 51.46
C LYS A 902 2.71 -13.44 52.00
N VAL A 903 2.42 -14.61 52.54
CA VAL A 903 1.13 -14.87 53.25
C VAL A 903 1.39 -15.35 54.67
N VAL A 904 0.55 -14.88 55.60
CA VAL A 904 0.51 -15.39 56.97
C VAL A 904 -0.93 -15.72 57.32
N LEU A 905 -1.19 -16.90 57.92
CA LEU A 905 -2.46 -17.26 58.49
C LEU A 905 -2.41 -17.04 59.99
N LYS A 906 -3.18 -16.08 60.46
CA LYS A 906 -3.33 -15.85 61.90
C LYS A 906 -4.53 -16.60 62.43
N VAL A 907 -4.32 -17.45 63.43
CA VAL A 907 -5.36 -18.18 64.18
C VAL A 907 -5.32 -17.82 65.63
N ALA A 908 -6.37 -17.17 66.13
CA ALA A 908 -6.35 -16.50 67.44
C ALA A 908 -5.20 -15.51 67.57
N ASP A 909 -4.27 -15.72 68.49
CA ASP A 909 -3.05 -14.94 68.72
C ASP A 909 -1.82 -15.51 68.06
N VAL A 910 -1.95 -16.63 67.29
CA VAL A 910 -0.82 -17.36 66.69
C VAL A 910 -0.70 -17.06 65.21
N ASP A 911 0.48 -16.60 64.79
CA ASP A 911 0.82 -16.44 63.40
C ASP A 911 1.43 -17.74 62.85
N LEU A 912 0.79 -18.31 61.85
CA LEU A 912 1.21 -19.56 61.19
C LEU A 912 1.77 -19.26 59.79
N THR A 913 2.97 -19.74 59.53
CA THR A 913 3.60 -19.66 58.20
C THR A 913 3.12 -20.78 57.30
N PRO A 914 2.56 -20.47 56.15
CA PRO A 914 2.09 -21.50 55.22
C PRO A 914 3.24 -22.43 54.73
N THR A 915 2.96 -23.71 54.64
CA THR A 915 3.73 -24.67 53.92
C THR A 915 3.38 -24.64 52.42
N PHE A 916 2.14 -24.22 52.10
CA PHE A 916 1.67 -23.88 50.78
C PHE A 916 0.71 -22.71 50.87
N SER A 917 0.81 -21.77 49.94
CA SER A 917 -0.20 -20.73 49.69
C SER A 917 -0.25 -20.37 48.21
N GLY A 918 -1.45 -20.39 47.61
CA GLY A 918 -1.63 -20.08 46.20
C GLY A 918 -2.90 -20.65 45.61
N PRO A 919 -3.03 -20.65 44.27
CA PRO A 919 -4.24 -21.12 43.59
C PRO A 919 -4.48 -22.60 43.87
N GLN A 920 -5.75 -22.99 44.14
CA GLN A 920 -6.13 -24.37 44.21
C GLN A 920 -6.05 -25.01 42.81
N PRO A 921 -5.31 -26.13 42.65
CA PRO A 921 -5.20 -26.77 41.34
C PRO A 921 -6.57 -27.16 40.79
N ASN A 922 -6.79 -26.90 39.50
CA ASN A 922 -7.98 -27.22 38.73
C ASN A 922 -9.30 -26.58 39.24
N VAL A 923 -9.21 -25.53 40.09
CA VAL A 923 -10.41 -24.81 40.56
C VAL A 923 -10.22 -23.32 40.31
N PHE A 924 -11.15 -22.72 39.58
CA PHE A 924 -11.08 -21.32 39.19
C PHE A 924 -11.42 -20.38 40.38
N GLY A 925 -10.64 -19.34 40.55
CA GLY A 925 -10.89 -18.26 41.50
C GLY A 925 -10.66 -18.60 42.95
N ILE A 926 -10.29 -19.83 43.30
CA ILE A 926 -10.03 -20.27 44.70
C ILE A 926 -8.54 -20.32 44.97
N ASP A 927 -8.16 -19.78 46.10
CA ASP A 927 -6.85 -19.92 46.71
C ASP A 927 -6.94 -20.81 47.94
N LEU A 928 -5.85 -21.51 48.27
CA LEU A 928 -5.75 -22.30 49.48
C LEU A 928 -4.43 -22.00 50.24
N ILE A 929 -4.48 -22.22 51.52
CA ILE A 929 -3.37 -22.12 52.44
C ILE A 929 -3.30 -23.38 53.25
N ASP A 930 -2.13 -24.04 53.27
CA ASP A 930 -1.81 -25.15 54.15
C ASP A 930 -0.80 -24.71 55.21
N VAL A 931 -1.17 -24.88 56.49
CA VAL A 931 -0.28 -24.60 57.61
C VAL A 931 -0.16 -25.78 58.56
N LYS A 932 0.99 -25.96 59.13
CA LYS A 932 1.17 -26.90 60.27
C LYS A 932 0.55 -26.29 61.52
N LEU A 933 -0.30 -27.10 62.18
CA LEU A 933 -0.88 -26.69 63.45
C LEU A 933 0.14 -26.83 64.59
N VAL A 934 -0.01 -25.95 65.57
CA VAL A 934 0.89 -25.92 66.75
C VAL A 934 0.12 -26.30 68.00
N PRO A 935 0.77 -26.94 69.04
CA PRO A 935 0.08 -27.46 70.22
C PRO A 935 -0.68 -26.38 70.98
N SER A 936 -0.27 -25.10 70.93
CA SER A 936 -0.97 -24.00 71.60
C SER A 936 -2.39 -23.71 71.12
N LEU A 937 -2.81 -24.31 70.00
CA LEU A 937 -4.19 -24.21 69.47
C LEU A 937 -5.10 -25.32 69.98
N ALA A 938 -4.59 -26.36 70.63
CA ALA A 938 -5.42 -27.49 71.12
C ALA A 938 -6.51 -27.02 72.08
N GLY A 939 -7.73 -27.54 71.83
CA GLY A 939 -8.90 -27.22 72.68
C GLY A 939 -9.50 -25.81 72.53
N ARG A 940 -8.91 -24.95 71.68
CA ARG A 940 -9.46 -23.60 71.41
C ARG A 940 -10.73 -23.71 70.54
N THR A 941 -11.77 -23.09 70.94
CA THR A 941 -13.08 -23.09 70.22
C THR A 941 -13.44 -21.67 69.78
N ASP A 942 -14.08 -21.60 68.59
CA ASP A 942 -14.57 -20.34 68.02
C ASP A 942 -13.55 -19.18 67.99
N VAL A 943 -12.28 -19.53 67.68
CA VAL A 943 -11.21 -18.52 67.58
C VAL A 943 -11.17 -17.88 66.19
N ASP A 944 -10.69 -16.64 66.14
CA ASP A 944 -10.59 -15.88 64.88
C ASP A 944 -9.55 -16.48 63.93
N VAL A 945 -9.89 -16.47 62.65
CA VAL A 945 -8.97 -16.81 61.58
C VAL A 945 -8.87 -15.63 60.64
N MET A 946 -7.66 -15.23 60.30
CA MET A 946 -7.42 -14.12 59.41
C MET A 946 -6.19 -14.41 58.54
N VAL A 947 -6.29 -14.07 57.25
CA VAL A 947 -5.18 -14.12 56.29
C VAL A 947 -4.61 -12.73 56.09
N THR A 948 -3.30 -12.60 56.19
CA THR A 948 -2.54 -11.37 55.84
C THR A 948 -1.71 -11.70 54.57
N ALA A 949 -1.98 -10.94 53.52
CA ALA A 949 -1.24 -11.01 52.27
C ALA A 949 -0.39 -9.73 52.15
N THR A 950 0.89 -9.89 51.90
CA THR A 950 1.86 -8.77 51.79
C THR A 950 2.20 -8.51 50.35
N GLU A 951 2.24 -7.27 49.96
CA GLU A 951 2.63 -6.76 48.66
C GLU A 951 3.68 -5.65 48.85
N GLY A 952 4.95 -5.93 48.60
CA GLY A 952 6.05 -5.02 48.96
C GLY A 952 6.05 -4.72 50.48
N THR A 953 5.71 -3.49 50.87
CA THR A 953 5.56 -3.04 52.25
C THR A 953 4.12 -2.98 52.73
N THR A 954 3.15 -3.26 51.86
CA THR A 954 1.72 -3.14 52.17
C THR A 954 1.13 -4.48 52.61
N ASN A 955 0.53 -4.50 53.79
CA ASN A 955 -0.19 -5.66 54.31
C ASN A 955 -1.72 -5.48 54.09
N ARG A 956 -2.35 -6.47 53.58
CA ARG A 956 -3.81 -6.54 53.45
C ARG A 956 -4.32 -7.77 54.17
N THR A 957 -5.36 -7.54 54.97
CA THR A 957 -5.93 -8.61 55.77
C THR A 957 -7.32 -8.99 55.25
N SER A 958 -7.70 -10.26 55.41
CA SER A 958 -9.05 -10.72 55.19
C SER A 958 -9.99 -10.14 56.26
N LYS A 959 -11.30 -10.20 55.99
CA LYS A 959 -12.37 -9.82 56.92
C LYS A 959 -12.20 -10.47 58.30
N ALA A 960 -12.40 -9.71 59.36
CA ALA A 960 -12.36 -10.18 60.75
C ALA A 960 -13.64 -10.94 61.13
N GLY A 961 -13.60 -11.71 62.22
CA GLY A 961 -14.77 -12.41 62.79
C GLY A 961 -15.07 -13.78 62.13
N ILE A 962 -14.17 -14.26 61.26
CA ILE A 962 -14.27 -15.64 60.72
C ILE A 962 -13.67 -16.59 61.77
N LYS A 963 -14.36 -17.67 62.09
CA LYS A 963 -14.08 -18.56 63.19
C LYS A 963 -13.66 -19.96 62.81
N ILE A 964 -12.86 -20.61 63.67
CA ILE A 964 -12.52 -22.02 63.59
C ILE A 964 -12.42 -22.62 65.01
N SER A 965 -12.59 -23.93 65.14
CA SER A 965 -12.43 -24.64 66.42
C SER A 965 -11.46 -25.81 66.32
N PHE A 966 -10.79 -26.10 67.43
CA PHE A 966 -9.83 -27.18 67.53
C PHE A 966 -10.25 -28.14 68.64
N THR A 967 -9.98 -29.45 68.45
CA THR A 967 -10.11 -30.45 69.53
C THR A 967 -8.86 -30.48 70.39
N GLN A 968 -8.97 -31.08 71.59
CA GLN A 968 -7.81 -31.30 72.45
C GLN A 968 -6.77 -32.24 71.80
#